data_b94306488346c6dbd47e2ce9467fe8eb
#
_entry.id   b94306488346c6dbd47e2ce9467fe8eb
#
_cell.length_a   1.000
_cell.length_b   1.000
_cell.length_c   1.000
_cell.angle_alpha   90.00
_cell.angle_beta   90.00
_cell.angle_gamma   90.00
#
_symmetry.space_group_name_H-M   'P 1'
#
loop_
_entity.id
_entity.type
_entity.pdbx_description
1 polymer ?
#
loop_
_entity_poly.entity_id
_entity_poly.type
_entity_poly.pdbx_seq_one_letter_code
_entity_poly.pdbx_strand_id
1 'polypeptide(L)'
;MTKVIQFVPNRDLTANENLKAFIELARDFISTWANLDGFTWKGARWPTTHGAIRFLNQENTGLHPSLTPTTEQLLHPQFIDVAKAYIRHRYHTEPHKNIGREMAALRALEYALRLDMGIPDITKVCQRHFDAAVAVIDRRHKAAALIASELLKVVKRLADYNIVTGGAQFWTHKYVGDLGYDKTNGAMTPQEVKDKKLPDQDALLAIGDVFSRGYDDSLEDVDVLITSITAVLLCAPMRINEFLRFRGKCLAHEADRHGKQQYYLKYWVPKTKEYARKPIPETMAEIAIEAIRRLIKITEEGRRLARYMETSPTKFYRHKNCPDVPDDQILSREQLAQALGFASVRSAETYMKDRTGSRRLTGYTLDSLWKIVLEHHQELNPHFPFQEPTSGAEVRPLKMSESLLCCLRHQFSINRNTSSVLLAPFHYSYYCTRLDAREYKHRKNSRCMCFYTRHGFEPKKLKSHSPRHLLNRLAKQSGLSIDVITAWSSRSTYRQTLTYLDNDQGEAAAAAATLMGIDTEQNPKDPVTSEEVEIYGQGPIHRSRYGLCRRSWRVGPCNKFGDCLNCSELLMCKGDRVAAENIAQDRDNLAKTYKAAQVAIERGERSATRWVKVHGPQIKKLGELLSILNDPKIPDGSPIEISGTDFSHEQTLINDKVKEAGIKLVDRSKLVIEYGEDLLACLDELRGPRNE
;
A
#
# COMPACT_ATOMS: atom_id res chain seq x y z
N MET A 1 -30.68 0.25 13.44
CA MET A 1 -29.96 -0.66 12.52
C MET A 1 -30.73 -0.67 11.22
N THR A 2 -30.12 -0.27 10.11
CA THR A 2 -30.74 -0.32 8.79
C THR A 2 -30.86 -1.79 8.37
N LYS A 3 -32.07 -2.26 8.10
CA LYS A 3 -32.32 -3.63 7.64
C LYS A 3 -31.59 -3.84 6.30
N VAL A 4 -30.65 -4.79 6.23
CA VAL A 4 -30.00 -5.14 4.96
C VAL A 4 -30.99 -5.91 4.11
N ILE A 5 -31.30 -5.37 2.93
CA ILE A 5 -32.21 -5.99 1.96
C ILE A 5 -31.32 -6.65 0.89
N GLN A 6 -31.46 -7.96 0.71
CA GLN A 6 -30.72 -8.74 -0.27
C GLN A 6 -31.67 -9.16 -1.40
N PHE A 7 -31.22 -9.06 -2.64
CA PHE A 7 -31.97 -9.59 -3.79
C PHE A 7 -31.79 -11.11 -3.86
N VAL A 8 -32.91 -11.81 -3.95
CA VAL A 8 -32.95 -13.27 -4.16
C VAL A 8 -33.61 -13.49 -5.52
N PRO A 9 -32.87 -13.99 -6.53
CA PRO A 9 -33.44 -14.25 -7.85
C PRO A 9 -34.43 -15.41 -7.80
N ASN A 10 -35.48 -15.33 -8.60
CA ASN A 10 -36.37 -16.47 -8.83
C ASN A 10 -35.90 -17.23 -10.08
N ARG A 11 -35.68 -18.54 -9.94
CA ARG A 11 -35.19 -19.41 -11.03
C ARG A 11 -36.24 -19.68 -12.09
N ASP A 12 -37.51 -19.51 -11.75
CA ASP A 12 -38.62 -19.74 -12.67
C ASP A 12 -38.88 -18.50 -13.56
N LEU A 13 -38.28 -17.36 -13.23
CA LEU A 13 -38.40 -16.13 -14.00
C LEU A 13 -37.31 -16.03 -15.09
N THR A 14 -37.66 -15.41 -16.19
CA THR A 14 -36.70 -15.04 -17.23
C THR A 14 -35.70 -14.00 -16.75
N ALA A 15 -34.59 -13.86 -17.47
CA ALA A 15 -33.56 -12.83 -17.16
C ALA A 15 -34.16 -11.40 -17.13
N ASN A 16 -35.10 -11.09 -18.02
CA ASN A 16 -35.79 -9.80 -18.06
C ASN A 16 -36.70 -9.58 -16.84
N GLU A 17 -37.38 -10.61 -16.38
CA GLU A 17 -38.26 -10.52 -15.20
C GLU A 17 -37.43 -10.38 -13.93
N ASN A 18 -36.33 -11.13 -13.77
CA ASN A 18 -35.41 -10.96 -12.68
C ASN A 18 -34.76 -9.55 -12.68
N LEU A 19 -34.41 -9.02 -13.87
CA LEU A 19 -33.91 -7.67 -14.01
C LEU A 19 -34.94 -6.62 -13.55
N LYS A 20 -36.21 -6.74 -13.98
CA LYS A 20 -37.27 -5.84 -13.52
C LYS A 20 -37.44 -5.89 -12.01
N ALA A 21 -37.53 -7.10 -11.43
CA ALA A 21 -37.65 -7.29 -10.00
C ALA A 21 -36.47 -6.69 -9.23
N PHE A 22 -35.24 -6.83 -9.76
CA PHE A 22 -34.03 -6.23 -9.15
C PHE A 22 -34.07 -4.69 -9.20
N ILE A 23 -34.49 -4.09 -10.31
CA ILE A 23 -34.61 -2.64 -10.44
C ILE A 23 -35.70 -2.11 -9.49
N GLU A 24 -36.86 -2.77 -9.39
CA GLU A 24 -37.94 -2.43 -8.47
C GLU A 24 -37.49 -2.51 -7.01
N LEU A 25 -36.82 -3.60 -6.61
CA LEU A 25 -36.24 -3.72 -5.28
C LEU A 25 -35.27 -2.57 -4.97
N ALA A 26 -34.37 -2.26 -5.89
CA ALA A 26 -33.39 -1.21 -5.69
C ALA A 26 -34.02 0.19 -5.65
N ARG A 27 -35.10 0.42 -6.43
CA ARG A 27 -35.79 1.71 -6.53
C ARG A 27 -36.71 1.95 -5.32
N ASP A 28 -37.53 0.95 -4.98
CA ASP A 28 -38.71 1.16 -4.13
C ASP A 28 -38.48 0.68 -2.67
N PHE A 29 -37.60 -0.30 -2.45
CA PHE A 29 -37.40 -0.90 -1.14
C PHE A 29 -36.08 -0.53 -0.45
N ILE A 30 -35.08 -0.05 -1.18
CA ILE A 30 -33.81 0.38 -0.60
C ILE A 30 -33.87 1.86 -0.26
N SER A 31 -33.66 2.22 1.03
CA SER A 31 -33.68 3.61 1.51
C SER A 31 -32.34 4.34 1.38
N THR A 32 -31.27 3.67 0.89
CA THR A 32 -29.95 4.27 0.73
C THR A 32 -30.02 5.55 -0.08
N TRP A 33 -29.47 6.64 0.49
CA TRP A 33 -29.48 8.01 -0.02
C TRP A 33 -30.85 8.68 -0.22
N ALA A 34 -31.97 7.99 0.04
CA ALA A 34 -33.31 8.56 -0.15
C ALA A 34 -33.55 9.86 0.65
N ASN A 35 -32.90 10.00 1.81
CA ASN A 35 -33.05 11.16 2.70
C ASN A 35 -32.05 12.30 2.37
N LEU A 36 -31.23 12.16 1.32
CA LEU A 36 -30.31 13.21 0.94
C LEU A 36 -31.00 14.23 0.03
N ASP A 37 -30.81 15.51 0.31
CA ASP A 37 -31.37 16.58 -0.50
C ASP A 37 -30.95 16.46 -1.96
N GLY A 38 -31.93 16.59 -2.87
CA GLY A 38 -31.73 16.44 -4.31
C GLY A 38 -31.62 14.99 -4.83
N PHE A 39 -31.86 13.97 -3.98
CA PHE A 39 -31.95 12.60 -4.45
C PHE A 39 -33.30 12.32 -5.12
N THR A 40 -33.26 11.90 -6.39
CA THR A 40 -34.42 11.34 -7.10
C THR A 40 -33.97 10.16 -7.94
N TRP A 41 -34.77 9.10 -8.04
CA TRP A 41 -34.42 7.95 -8.87
C TRP A 41 -34.15 8.34 -10.34
N LYS A 42 -35.00 9.22 -10.90
CA LYS A 42 -34.87 9.70 -12.28
C LYS A 42 -33.66 10.65 -12.47
N GLY A 43 -33.09 11.18 -11.39
CA GLY A 43 -32.00 12.16 -11.46
C GLY A 43 -30.78 11.66 -12.24
N ALA A 44 -30.20 12.53 -13.06
CA ALA A 44 -28.94 12.29 -13.76
C ALA A 44 -27.73 12.30 -12.81
N ARG A 45 -27.93 12.87 -11.61
CA ARG A 45 -26.94 12.98 -10.54
C ARG A 45 -27.58 12.57 -9.22
N TRP A 46 -26.90 11.69 -8.49
CA TRP A 46 -27.30 11.30 -7.14
C TRP A 46 -26.32 11.86 -6.11
N PRO A 47 -26.80 12.55 -5.07
CA PRO A 47 -25.98 12.88 -3.92
C PRO A 47 -25.64 11.59 -3.14
N THR A 48 -24.46 11.54 -2.58
CA THR A 48 -24.02 10.45 -1.69
C THR A 48 -23.29 10.99 -0.50
N THR A 49 -23.06 10.18 0.53
CA THR A 49 -22.26 10.56 1.71
C THR A 49 -20.79 10.91 1.39
N HIS A 50 -20.31 10.59 0.19
CA HIS A 50 -18.93 10.81 -0.23
C HIS A 50 -18.80 11.65 -1.52
N GLY A 51 -19.80 12.45 -1.84
CA GLY A 51 -19.82 13.26 -3.05
C GLY A 51 -21.07 12.99 -3.89
N ALA A 52 -20.95 13.00 -5.22
CA ALA A 52 -22.09 12.76 -6.10
C ALA A 52 -21.74 11.75 -7.22
N ILE A 53 -22.69 10.91 -7.55
CA ILE A 53 -22.62 10.00 -8.70
C ILE A 53 -23.31 10.67 -9.89
N ARG A 54 -22.68 10.64 -11.05
CA ARG A 54 -23.25 11.13 -12.33
C ARG A 54 -23.33 9.94 -13.29
N PHE A 55 -24.52 9.71 -13.85
CA PHE A 55 -24.80 8.60 -14.76
C PHE A 55 -24.49 8.97 -16.22
N LEU A 56 -23.32 9.58 -16.44
CA LEU A 56 -22.84 9.92 -17.77
C LEU A 56 -22.38 8.67 -18.52
N ASN A 57 -22.53 8.69 -19.85
CA ASN A 57 -21.97 7.66 -20.73
C ASN A 57 -20.43 7.77 -20.83
N GLN A 58 -19.81 6.79 -21.50
CA GLN A 58 -18.35 6.69 -21.61
C GLN A 58 -17.69 7.87 -22.33
N GLU A 59 -18.40 8.52 -23.25
CA GLU A 59 -17.90 9.59 -24.11
C GLU A 59 -17.90 10.94 -23.38
N ASN A 60 -18.80 11.13 -22.43
CA ASN A 60 -19.07 12.40 -21.77
C ASN A 60 -18.56 12.48 -20.32
N THR A 61 -17.65 11.59 -19.91
CA THR A 61 -17.09 11.57 -18.53
C THR A 61 -16.37 12.86 -18.12
N GLY A 62 -15.88 13.64 -19.09
CA GLY A 62 -15.20 14.92 -18.88
C GLY A 62 -16.11 16.13 -18.69
N LEU A 63 -17.42 15.99 -18.74
CA LEU A 63 -18.38 17.08 -18.57
C LEU A 63 -18.19 17.77 -17.20
N HIS A 64 -18.08 19.10 -17.20
CA HIS A 64 -17.84 19.86 -15.98
C HIS A 64 -18.94 19.59 -14.92
N PRO A 65 -18.58 19.44 -13.62
CA PRO A 65 -19.55 19.08 -12.57
C PRO A 65 -20.73 20.04 -12.39
N SER A 66 -20.58 21.32 -12.74
CA SER A 66 -21.64 22.34 -12.64
C SER A 66 -22.65 22.29 -13.79
N LEU A 67 -22.37 21.55 -14.87
CA LEU A 67 -23.26 21.45 -16.02
C LEU A 67 -24.25 20.30 -15.84
N THR A 68 -25.52 20.59 -16.13
CA THR A 68 -26.57 19.57 -16.20
C THR A 68 -26.41 18.80 -17.51
N PRO A 69 -26.25 17.45 -17.47
CA PRO A 69 -26.10 16.68 -18.69
C PRO A 69 -27.40 16.61 -19.49
N THR A 70 -27.27 16.60 -20.81
CA THR A 70 -28.38 16.27 -21.71
C THR A 70 -28.66 14.78 -21.74
N THR A 71 -29.79 14.34 -22.25
CA THR A 71 -30.19 12.92 -22.34
C THR A 71 -29.16 12.10 -23.12
N GLU A 72 -28.57 12.65 -24.18
CA GLU A 72 -27.58 12.00 -25.04
C GLU A 72 -26.21 11.79 -24.31
N GLN A 73 -25.94 12.59 -23.30
CA GLN A 73 -24.72 12.51 -22.49
C GLN A 73 -24.83 11.50 -21.36
N LEU A 74 -26.03 10.97 -21.10
CA LEU A 74 -26.28 9.96 -20.08
C LEU A 74 -26.06 8.54 -20.64
N LEU A 75 -25.97 7.58 -19.74
CA LEU A 75 -26.10 6.15 -20.07
C LEU A 75 -27.41 5.93 -20.82
N HIS A 76 -27.41 5.00 -21.77
CA HIS A 76 -28.59 4.69 -22.57
C HIS A 76 -29.80 4.39 -21.66
N PRO A 77 -31.05 4.83 -22.04
CA PRO A 77 -32.23 4.66 -21.19
C PRO A 77 -32.52 3.21 -20.76
N GLN A 78 -32.22 2.22 -21.60
CA GLN A 78 -32.38 0.81 -21.24
C GLN A 78 -31.31 0.27 -20.29
N PHE A 79 -30.18 0.97 -20.11
CA PHE A 79 -29.11 0.53 -19.25
C PHE A 79 -28.97 1.37 -17.97
N ILE A 80 -29.46 2.61 -17.98
CA ILE A 80 -29.23 3.53 -16.84
C ILE A 80 -29.87 3.02 -15.55
N ASP A 81 -31.07 2.39 -15.62
CA ASP A 81 -31.74 1.85 -14.45
C ASP A 81 -31.05 0.58 -13.93
N VAL A 82 -30.42 -0.20 -14.79
CA VAL A 82 -29.54 -1.31 -14.40
C VAL A 82 -28.35 -0.79 -13.57
N ALA A 83 -27.68 0.24 -14.08
CA ALA A 83 -26.54 0.86 -13.40
C ALA A 83 -26.95 1.46 -12.05
N LYS A 84 -28.08 2.15 -11.99
CA LYS A 84 -28.66 2.72 -10.76
C LYS A 84 -28.99 1.64 -9.74
N ALA A 85 -29.67 0.58 -10.16
CA ALA A 85 -30.02 -0.55 -9.30
C ALA A 85 -28.80 -1.23 -8.74
N TYR A 86 -27.80 -1.53 -9.61
CA TYR A 86 -26.56 -2.15 -9.18
C TYR A 86 -25.82 -1.32 -8.14
N ILE A 87 -25.58 -0.03 -8.42
CA ILE A 87 -24.82 0.86 -7.52
C ILE A 87 -25.53 1.02 -6.18
N ARG A 88 -26.85 1.25 -6.16
CA ARG A 88 -27.62 1.45 -4.93
C ARG A 88 -27.67 0.20 -4.08
N HIS A 89 -27.97 -0.94 -4.68
CA HIS A 89 -28.01 -2.24 -3.99
C HIS A 89 -26.61 -2.63 -3.46
N ARG A 90 -25.57 -2.46 -4.29
CA ARG A 90 -24.20 -2.75 -3.89
C ARG A 90 -23.76 -1.93 -2.68
N TYR A 91 -24.04 -0.63 -2.70
CA TYR A 91 -23.72 0.24 -1.57
C TYR A 91 -24.55 -0.05 -0.33
N HIS A 92 -25.80 -0.45 -0.50
CA HIS A 92 -26.69 -0.85 0.59
C HIS A 92 -26.17 -2.09 1.32
N THR A 93 -25.72 -3.09 0.56
CA THR A 93 -25.20 -4.35 1.13
C THR A 93 -23.79 -4.21 1.71
N GLU A 94 -22.94 -3.44 1.04
CA GLU A 94 -21.54 -3.24 1.41
C GLU A 94 -21.12 -1.78 1.16
N PRO A 95 -21.34 -0.87 2.12
CA PRO A 95 -20.95 0.53 1.96
C PRO A 95 -19.43 0.69 1.72
N HIS A 96 -19.05 1.38 0.66
CA HIS A 96 -17.65 1.59 0.28
C HIS A 96 -17.42 2.89 -0.50
N LYS A 97 -16.15 3.29 -0.63
CA LYS A 97 -15.74 4.54 -1.31
C LYS A 97 -15.43 4.39 -2.81
N ASN A 98 -15.53 3.18 -3.37
CA ASN A 98 -15.03 2.87 -4.73
C ASN A 98 -16.09 3.01 -5.84
N ILE A 99 -17.21 3.70 -5.59
CA ILE A 99 -18.33 3.86 -6.52
C ILE A 99 -17.88 4.37 -7.91
N GLY A 100 -16.87 5.24 -7.94
CA GLY A 100 -16.33 5.76 -9.21
C GLY A 100 -15.74 4.67 -10.13
N ARG A 101 -15.15 3.61 -9.58
CA ARG A 101 -14.60 2.48 -10.35
C ARG A 101 -15.73 1.58 -10.85
N GLU A 102 -16.74 1.33 -10.04
CA GLU A 102 -17.94 0.57 -10.46
C GLU A 102 -18.66 1.30 -11.59
N MET A 103 -18.84 2.61 -11.46
CA MET A 103 -19.41 3.43 -12.54
C MET A 103 -18.57 3.39 -13.82
N ALA A 104 -17.23 3.38 -13.72
CA ALA A 104 -16.36 3.24 -14.88
C ALA A 104 -16.51 1.86 -15.54
N ALA A 105 -16.64 0.79 -14.76
CA ALA A 105 -16.89 -0.56 -15.25
C ALA A 105 -18.25 -0.67 -15.95
N LEU A 106 -19.32 -0.12 -15.36
CA LEU A 106 -20.67 -0.11 -15.94
C LEU A 106 -20.73 0.71 -17.23
N ARG A 107 -20.06 1.86 -17.31
CA ARG A 107 -19.95 2.66 -18.53
C ARG A 107 -19.25 1.91 -19.66
N ALA A 108 -18.13 1.23 -19.32
CA ALA A 108 -17.39 0.44 -20.31
C ALA A 108 -18.24 -0.72 -20.86
N LEU A 109 -19.03 -1.36 -19.99
CA LEU A 109 -19.94 -2.43 -20.38
C LEU A 109 -21.08 -1.91 -21.25
N GLU A 110 -21.72 -0.81 -20.86
CA GLU A 110 -22.76 -0.14 -21.66
C GLU A 110 -22.23 0.24 -23.04
N TYR A 111 -21.06 0.85 -23.09
CA TYR A 111 -20.43 1.26 -24.35
C TYR A 111 -20.14 0.06 -25.26
N ALA A 112 -19.63 -1.04 -24.72
CA ALA A 112 -19.37 -2.27 -25.48
C ALA A 112 -20.66 -2.88 -26.04
N LEU A 113 -21.72 -2.94 -25.23
CA LEU A 113 -23.04 -3.42 -25.67
C LEU A 113 -23.65 -2.52 -26.75
N ARG A 114 -23.56 -1.20 -26.57
CA ARG A 114 -24.09 -0.23 -27.53
C ARG A 114 -23.38 -0.29 -28.88
N LEU A 115 -22.07 -0.53 -28.90
CA LEU A 115 -21.30 -0.68 -30.14
C LEU A 115 -21.69 -1.95 -30.92
N ASP A 116 -22.04 -3.04 -30.24
CA ASP A 116 -22.37 -4.32 -30.87
C ASP A 116 -23.86 -4.41 -31.27
N MET A 117 -24.77 -3.95 -30.40
CA MET A 117 -26.18 -4.17 -30.53
C MET A 117 -26.99 -2.90 -30.91
N GLY A 118 -26.36 -1.70 -30.87
CA GLY A 118 -27.05 -0.42 -30.97
C GLY A 118 -27.82 -0.06 -29.69
N ILE A 119 -28.62 -0.95 -29.17
CA ILE A 119 -29.39 -0.82 -27.91
C ILE A 119 -28.76 -1.77 -26.87
N PRO A 120 -28.21 -1.24 -25.75
CA PRO A 120 -27.52 -2.05 -24.77
C PRO A 120 -28.47 -2.85 -23.87
N ASP A 121 -28.77 -4.06 -24.26
CA ASP A 121 -29.56 -5.01 -23.48
C ASP A 121 -28.67 -5.91 -22.63
N ILE A 122 -28.69 -5.69 -21.33
CA ILE A 122 -27.83 -6.44 -20.38
C ILE A 122 -28.18 -7.93 -20.31
N THR A 123 -29.44 -8.31 -20.62
CA THR A 123 -29.86 -9.71 -20.55
C THR A 123 -29.36 -10.55 -21.73
N LYS A 124 -28.92 -9.89 -22.80
CA LYS A 124 -28.32 -10.52 -23.99
C LYS A 124 -26.81 -10.47 -23.98
N VAL A 125 -26.20 -10.03 -22.87
CA VAL A 125 -24.76 -9.93 -22.77
C VAL A 125 -24.12 -11.32 -22.86
N CYS A 126 -22.96 -11.39 -23.53
CA CYS A 126 -22.15 -12.58 -23.63
C CYS A 126 -20.67 -12.24 -23.42
N GLN A 127 -19.80 -13.25 -23.34
CA GLN A 127 -18.39 -13.11 -23.01
C GLN A 127 -17.66 -12.07 -23.88
N ARG A 128 -17.90 -12.02 -25.19
CA ARG A 128 -17.27 -11.03 -26.09
C ARG A 128 -17.53 -9.58 -25.67
N HIS A 129 -18.69 -9.28 -25.07
CA HIS A 129 -18.99 -7.93 -24.58
C HIS A 129 -18.20 -7.57 -23.33
N PHE A 130 -17.95 -8.55 -22.45
CA PHE A 130 -17.09 -8.33 -21.28
C PHE A 130 -15.63 -8.09 -21.71
N ASP A 131 -15.13 -8.85 -22.68
CA ASP A 131 -13.80 -8.68 -23.24
C ASP A 131 -13.66 -7.32 -23.97
N ALA A 132 -14.68 -6.92 -24.73
CA ALA A 132 -14.75 -5.60 -25.35
C ALA A 132 -14.76 -4.48 -24.31
N ALA A 133 -15.51 -4.64 -23.20
CA ALA A 133 -15.51 -3.68 -22.10
C ALA A 133 -14.12 -3.57 -21.44
N VAL A 134 -13.40 -4.69 -21.25
CA VAL A 134 -12.01 -4.66 -20.76
C VAL A 134 -11.09 -3.92 -21.73
N ALA A 135 -11.27 -4.10 -23.04
CA ALA A 135 -10.49 -3.36 -24.04
C ALA A 135 -10.77 -1.85 -24.03
N VAL A 136 -12.02 -1.43 -23.72
CA VAL A 136 -12.38 -0.02 -23.50
C VAL A 136 -11.70 0.53 -22.25
N ILE A 137 -11.76 -0.23 -21.15
CA ILE A 137 -11.10 0.12 -19.88
C ILE A 137 -9.60 0.33 -20.08
N ASP A 138 -8.96 -0.57 -20.83
CA ASP A 138 -7.51 -0.49 -21.12
C ASP A 138 -7.11 0.77 -21.84
N ARG A 139 -7.88 1.15 -22.84
CA ARG A 139 -7.57 2.34 -23.64
C ARG A 139 -7.78 3.64 -22.91
N ARG A 140 -8.72 3.69 -21.95
CA ARG A 140 -9.17 4.95 -21.33
C ARG A 140 -8.70 5.16 -19.90
N HIS A 141 -8.26 4.12 -19.19
CA HIS A 141 -7.96 4.21 -17.77
C HIS A 141 -6.55 3.71 -17.42
N LYS A 142 -5.79 4.51 -16.70
CA LYS A 142 -4.47 4.11 -16.18
C LYS A 142 -4.56 2.97 -15.17
N ALA A 143 -5.63 2.92 -14.36
CA ALA A 143 -5.88 1.89 -13.37
C ALA A 143 -6.78 0.76 -13.93
N ALA A 144 -6.51 0.30 -15.15
CA ALA A 144 -7.35 -0.66 -15.87
C ALA A 144 -7.62 -1.95 -15.07
N ALA A 145 -6.59 -2.52 -14.45
CA ALA A 145 -6.72 -3.75 -13.64
C ALA A 145 -7.74 -3.62 -12.50
N LEU A 146 -7.79 -2.46 -11.83
CA LEU A 146 -8.72 -2.21 -10.73
C LEU A 146 -10.17 -2.07 -11.23
N ILE A 147 -10.36 -1.42 -12.39
CA ILE A 147 -11.69 -1.24 -12.98
C ILE A 147 -12.18 -2.56 -13.58
N ALA A 148 -11.31 -3.33 -14.24
CA ALA A 148 -11.64 -4.66 -14.74
C ALA A 148 -12.03 -5.62 -13.60
N SER A 149 -11.40 -5.50 -12.44
CA SER A 149 -11.80 -6.27 -11.24
C SER A 149 -13.18 -5.87 -10.73
N GLU A 150 -13.57 -4.59 -10.83
CA GLU A 150 -14.95 -4.19 -10.51
C GLU A 150 -15.93 -4.70 -11.57
N LEU A 151 -15.55 -4.69 -12.86
CA LEU A 151 -16.36 -5.30 -13.93
C LEU A 151 -16.61 -6.79 -13.67
N LEU A 152 -15.57 -7.53 -13.24
CA LEU A 152 -15.72 -8.95 -12.88
C LEU A 152 -16.75 -9.16 -11.75
N LYS A 153 -16.74 -8.27 -10.73
CA LYS A 153 -17.74 -8.32 -9.65
C LYS A 153 -19.15 -8.00 -10.15
N VAL A 154 -19.28 -7.01 -11.06
CA VAL A 154 -20.56 -6.69 -11.72
C VAL A 154 -21.10 -7.91 -12.44
N VAL A 155 -20.29 -8.53 -13.31
CA VAL A 155 -20.66 -9.70 -14.11
C VAL A 155 -21.07 -10.87 -13.23
N LYS A 156 -20.28 -11.24 -12.24
CA LYS A 156 -20.59 -12.35 -11.32
C LYS A 156 -21.89 -12.11 -10.54
N ARG A 157 -22.09 -10.89 -10.03
CA ARG A 157 -23.31 -10.56 -9.29
C ARG A 157 -24.57 -10.57 -10.16
N LEU A 158 -24.48 -10.08 -11.40
CA LEU A 158 -25.59 -10.17 -12.34
C LEU A 158 -25.90 -11.62 -12.75
N ALA A 159 -24.89 -12.47 -12.83
CA ALA A 159 -25.08 -13.91 -13.05
C ALA A 159 -25.71 -14.59 -11.82
N ASP A 160 -25.28 -14.26 -10.60
CA ASP A 160 -25.91 -14.72 -9.35
C ASP A 160 -27.39 -14.32 -9.27
N TYR A 161 -27.76 -13.20 -9.88
CA TYR A 161 -29.14 -12.69 -9.92
C TYR A 161 -29.96 -13.24 -11.08
N ASN A 162 -29.43 -14.20 -11.85
CA ASN A 162 -30.06 -14.74 -13.04
C ASN A 162 -30.49 -13.67 -14.08
N ILE A 163 -29.79 -12.55 -14.14
CA ILE A 163 -29.98 -11.45 -15.08
C ILE A 163 -29.16 -11.67 -16.35
N VAL A 164 -27.99 -12.30 -16.20
CA VAL A 164 -27.13 -12.72 -17.30
C VAL A 164 -26.96 -14.24 -17.28
N THR A 165 -26.46 -14.81 -18.37
CA THR A 165 -26.30 -16.27 -18.48
C THR A 165 -25.38 -16.82 -17.37
N GLY A 166 -25.70 -17.99 -16.83
CA GLY A 166 -24.90 -18.63 -15.77
C GLY A 166 -23.43 -18.86 -16.13
N GLY A 167 -23.12 -19.03 -17.43
CA GLY A 167 -21.75 -19.11 -17.93
C GLY A 167 -20.89 -17.87 -17.64
N ALA A 168 -21.51 -16.72 -17.40
CA ALA A 168 -20.82 -15.48 -17.01
C ALA A 168 -20.08 -15.58 -15.64
N GLN A 169 -20.48 -16.51 -14.76
CA GLN A 169 -19.77 -16.81 -13.49
C GLN A 169 -18.32 -17.23 -13.71
N PHE A 170 -18.04 -17.92 -14.81
CA PHE A 170 -16.71 -18.45 -15.13
C PHE A 170 -15.87 -17.48 -15.95
N TRP A 171 -16.44 -16.33 -16.35
CA TRP A 171 -15.67 -15.32 -17.07
C TRP A 171 -14.59 -14.72 -16.19
N THR A 172 -13.40 -14.57 -16.76
CA THR A 172 -12.24 -13.94 -16.15
C THR A 172 -11.61 -12.97 -17.14
N HIS A 173 -10.77 -12.08 -16.66
CA HIS A 173 -10.05 -11.12 -17.50
C HIS A 173 -8.54 -11.26 -17.31
N LYS A 174 -7.76 -10.75 -18.27
CA LYS A 174 -6.28 -10.84 -18.32
C LYS A 174 -5.53 -10.28 -17.09
N TYR A 175 -6.21 -9.58 -16.19
CA TYR A 175 -5.61 -9.02 -14.97
C TYR A 175 -5.90 -9.86 -13.71
N VAL A 176 -6.54 -11.00 -13.82
CA VAL A 176 -6.76 -11.90 -12.68
C VAL A 176 -5.41 -12.49 -12.28
N GLY A 177 -4.98 -12.22 -11.04
CA GLY A 177 -3.62 -12.54 -10.57
C GLY A 177 -2.67 -11.34 -10.52
N ASP A 178 -2.86 -10.33 -11.39
CA ASP A 178 -1.98 -9.15 -11.49
C ASP A 178 -2.44 -7.95 -10.62
N LEU A 179 -3.25 -8.18 -9.61
CA LEU A 179 -3.88 -7.14 -8.76
C LEU A 179 -2.89 -6.28 -7.93
N GLY A 180 -1.65 -6.29 -8.25
CA GLY A 180 -0.60 -5.44 -7.66
C GLY A 180 0.26 -4.73 -8.69
N TYR A 181 0.15 -5.05 -9.94
CA TYR A 181 0.94 -4.40 -11.00
C TYR A 181 0.21 -3.16 -11.52
N ASP A 182 0.75 -2.01 -11.19
CA ASP A 182 0.33 -0.73 -11.75
C ASP A 182 0.90 -0.64 -13.17
N LYS A 183 0.05 -0.76 -14.20
CA LYS A 183 0.42 -0.55 -15.61
C LYS A 183 1.05 0.83 -15.89
N THR A 184 0.96 1.76 -14.93
CA THR A 184 1.65 3.06 -15.04
C THR A 184 3.17 2.93 -15.02
N ASN A 185 3.70 1.78 -14.64
CA ASN A 185 5.14 1.55 -14.54
C ASN A 185 5.77 0.98 -15.83
N GLY A 186 4.95 0.61 -16.83
CA GLY A 186 5.45 0.20 -18.15
C GLY A 186 6.49 -0.93 -18.10
N ALA A 187 7.63 -0.73 -18.75
CA ALA A 187 8.77 -1.66 -18.78
C ALA A 187 9.68 -1.59 -17.53
N MET A 188 9.25 -0.92 -16.44
CA MET A 188 10.08 -0.79 -15.23
C MET A 188 10.25 -2.13 -14.54
N THR A 189 11.46 -2.40 -14.08
CA THR A 189 11.76 -3.54 -13.23
C THR A 189 11.03 -3.43 -11.87
N PRO A 190 10.77 -4.53 -11.16
CA PRO A 190 10.20 -4.48 -9.81
C PRO A 190 10.99 -3.58 -8.85
N GLN A 191 12.31 -3.50 -9.00
CA GLN A 191 13.17 -2.64 -8.18
C GLN A 191 12.96 -1.16 -8.50
N GLU A 192 12.94 -0.76 -9.77
CA GLU A 192 12.65 0.63 -10.16
C GLU A 192 11.27 1.10 -9.69
N VAL A 193 10.27 0.19 -9.71
CA VAL A 193 8.92 0.49 -9.17
C VAL A 193 8.98 0.76 -7.67
N LYS A 194 9.81 0.05 -6.93
CA LYS A 194 9.98 0.23 -5.48
C LYS A 194 10.74 1.51 -5.17
N ASP A 195 11.85 1.76 -5.87
CA ASP A 195 12.67 2.97 -5.69
C ASP A 195 11.86 4.24 -6.01
N LYS A 196 10.96 4.18 -7.00
CA LYS A 196 10.00 5.27 -7.29
C LYS A 196 9.00 5.55 -6.16
N LYS A 197 8.83 4.65 -5.20
CA LYS A 197 7.98 4.85 -4.01
C LYS A 197 8.74 5.52 -2.87
N LEU A 198 10.07 5.47 -2.89
CA LEU A 198 10.90 6.14 -1.88
C LEU A 198 10.86 7.66 -2.08
N PRO A 199 11.12 8.42 -1.02
CA PRO A 199 11.31 9.86 -1.17
C PRO A 199 12.63 10.15 -1.88
N ASP A 200 12.64 11.22 -2.67
CA ASP A 200 13.87 11.81 -3.16
C ASP A 200 14.67 12.35 -1.97
N GLN A 201 15.96 12.05 -1.92
CA GLN A 201 16.84 12.41 -0.79
C GLN A 201 16.99 13.93 -0.67
N ASP A 202 17.19 14.64 -1.80
CA ASP A 202 17.31 16.10 -1.81
C ASP A 202 16.01 16.76 -1.35
N ALA A 203 14.85 16.17 -1.70
CA ALA A 203 13.56 16.65 -1.22
C ALA A 203 13.44 16.56 0.31
N LEU A 204 13.96 15.50 0.92
CA LEU A 204 13.97 15.35 2.38
C LEU A 204 14.96 16.31 3.03
N LEU A 205 16.16 16.46 2.47
CA LEU A 205 17.19 17.38 2.97
C LEU A 205 16.69 18.84 2.93
N ALA A 206 16.04 19.24 1.83
CA ALA A 206 15.45 20.58 1.72
C ALA A 206 14.36 20.83 2.79
N ILE A 207 13.51 19.84 3.07
CA ILE A 207 12.49 19.95 4.13
C ILE A 207 13.15 20.01 5.50
N GLY A 208 14.21 19.22 5.74
CA GLY A 208 14.97 19.22 6.98
C GLY A 208 15.67 20.57 7.23
N ASP A 209 16.27 21.16 6.19
CA ASP A 209 16.90 22.48 6.26
C ASP A 209 15.86 23.56 6.63
N VAL A 210 14.72 23.60 5.95
CA VAL A 210 13.64 24.55 6.29
C VAL A 210 13.09 24.27 7.69
N PHE A 211 12.92 23.00 8.09
CA PHE A 211 12.51 22.67 9.46
C PHE A 211 13.48 23.24 10.51
N SER A 212 14.79 23.14 10.26
CA SER A 212 15.81 23.64 11.19
C SER A 212 15.73 25.16 11.38
N ARG A 213 15.40 25.93 10.31
CA ARG A 213 15.19 27.38 10.39
C ARG A 213 14.03 27.77 11.30
N GLY A 214 13.06 26.89 11.50
CA GLY A 214 11.91 27.15 12.37
C GLY A 214 12.18 27.11 13.87
N TYR A 215 13.38 26.80 14.31
CA TYR A 215 13.76 26.94 15.72
C TYR A 215 13.80 28.42 16.16
N ASP A 216 14.05 29.32 15.21
CA ASP A 216 14.09 30.78 15.45
C ASP A 216 12.76 31.48 15.23
N ASP A 217 11.65 30.75 15.11
CA ASP A 217 10.30 31.24 14.78
C ASP A 217 10.26 32.13 13.50
N SER A 218 11.23 31.98 12.60
CA SER A 218 11.37 32.80 11.36
C SER A 218 10.53 32.32 10.18
N LEU A 219 9.82 31.18 10.34
CA LEU A 219 9.03 30.59 9.26
C LEU A 219 7.58 31.05 9.24
N GLU A 220 7.01 31.18 8.05
CA GLU A 220 5.57 31.33 7.91
C GLU A 220 4.81 30.06 8.38
N ASP A 221 3.62 30.24 8.95
CA ASP A 221 2.78 29.13 9.48
C ASP A 221 2.59 27.98 8.49
N VAL A 222 2.53 28.29 7.18
CA VAL A 222 2.40 27.27 6.13
C VAL A 222 3.63 26.39 6.03
N ASP A 223 4.82 26.92 6.21
CA ASP A 223 6.06 26.18 6.14
C ASP A 223 6.29 25.39 7.42
N VAL A 224 5.94 26.00 8.56
CA VAL A 224 5.88 25.28 9.85
C VAL A 224 4.96 24.08 9.75
N LEU A 225 3.76 24.24 9.15
CA LEU A 225 2.81 23.15 8.95
C LEU A 225 3.41 22.02 8.11
N ILE A 226 3.95 22.33 6.94
CA ILE A 226 4.45 21.35 5.97
C ILE A 226 5.65 20.60 6.54
N THR A 227 6.61 21.31 7.09
CA THR A 227 7.85 20.73 7.64
C THR A 227 7.56 19.89 8.87
N SER A 228 6.69 20.36 9.79
CA SER A 228 6.33 19.63 10.99
C SER A 228 5.50 18.37 10.70
N ILE A 229 4.56 18.41 9.74
CA ILE A 229 3.84 17.20 9.31
C ILE A 229 4.85 16.18 8.75
N THR A 230 5.77 16.61 7.88
CA THR A 230 6.78 15.71 7.29
C THR A 230 7.69 15.12 8.36
N ALA A 231 8.14 15.93 9.32
CA ALA A 231 8.95 15.47 10.44
C ALA A 231 8.24 14.36 11.24
N VAL A 232 6.97 14.53 11.61
CA VAL A 232 6.22 13.49 12.32
C VAL A 232 6.03 12.24 11.48
N LEU A 233 5.80 12.36 10.16
CA LEU A 233 5.69 11.23 9.25
C LEU A 233 7.01 10.45 9.10
N LEU A 234 8.16 11.10 9.33
CA LEU A 234 9.49 10.50 9.36
C LEU A 234 9.87 9.91 10.73
N CYS A 235 9.14 10.25 11.79
CA CYS A 235 9.39 9.68 13.11
C CYS A 235 8.77 8.28 13.30
N ALA A 236 7.68 7.98 12.61
CA ALA A 236 7.02 6.67 12.70
C ALA A 236 6.23 6.35 11.42
N PRO A 237 6.20 5.07 10.98
CA PRO A 237 5.59 4.68 9.71
C PRO A 237 4.05 4.73 9.76
N MET A 238 3.47 5.88 9.45
CA MET A 238 2.02 6.11 9.45
C MET A 238 1.50 6.62 8.11
N ARG A 239 0.19 6.59 7.93
CA ARG A 239 -0.48 7.22 6.80
C ARG A 239 -0.87 8.65 7.16
N ILE A 240 -0.89 9.55 6.18
CA ILE A 240 -1.32 10.95 6.40
C ILE A 240 -2.72 11.01 7.02
N ASN A 241 -3.65 10.15 6.63
CA ASN A 241 -5.00 10.12 7.20
C ASN A 241 -5.04 9.63 8.66
N GLU A 242 -4.05 8.87 9.11
CA GLU A 242 -3.89 8.50 10.53
C GLU A 242 -3.39 9.71 11.32
N PHE A 243 -2.44 10.45 10.75
CA PHE A 243 -1.91 11.69 11.34
C PHE A 243 -2.99 12.76 11.50
N LEU A 244 -3.89 12.95 10.53
CA LEU A 244 -4.99 13.92 10.61
C LEU A 244 -5.92 13.69 11.80
N ARG A 245 -5.89 12.52 12.40
CA ARG A 245 -6.70 12.13 13.58
C ARG A 245 -5.96 12.27 14.90
N PHE A 246 -4.80 12.92 14.91
CA PHE A 246 -4.06 13.13 16.13
C PHE A 246 -4.75 14.15 17.04
N ARG A 247 -4.75 13.85 18.34
CA ARG A 247 -5.09 14.81 19.38
C ARG A 247 -3.90 15.71 19.66
N GLY A 248 -4.13 16.90 20.19
CA GLY A 248 -3.04 17.75 20.67
C GLY A 248 -2.14 17.06 21.71
N LYS A 249 -2.70 16.12 22.48
CA LYS A 249 -1.99 15.27 23.45
C LYS A 249 -1.71 13.87 22.87
N CYS A 250 -1.14 13.82 21.66
CA CYS A 250 -0.83 12.55 21.00
C CYS A 250 0.54 11.97 21.39
N LEU A 251 1.46 12.80 21.84
CA LEU A 251 2.79 12.38 22.29
C LEU A 251 2.72 11.93 23.75
N ALA A 252 3.25 10.74 24.03
CA ALA A 252 3.40 10.22 25.38
C ALA A 252 4.77 9.57 25.53
N HIS A 253 5.19 9.36 26.76
CA HIS A 253 6.46 8.72 27.11
C HIS A 253 6.26 7.73 28.25
N GLU A 254 7.10 6.72 28.29
CA GLU A 254 7.18 5.72 29.36
C GLU A 254 8.67 5.42 29.60
N ALA A 255 9.03 5.16 30.84
CA ALA A 255 10.38 4.68 31.14
C ALA A 255 10.48 3.19 30.78
N ASP A 256 11.53 2.81 30.09
CA ASP A 256 11.83 1.40 29.83
C ASP A 256 12.39 0.71 31.10
N ARG A 257 12.66 -0.60 30.99
CA ARG A 257 13.22 -1.40 32.10
C ARG A 257 14.58 -0.93 32.61
N HIS A 258 15.25 -0.03 31.89
CA HIS A 258 16.53 0.58 32.23
C HIS A 258 16.37 2.01 32.74
N GLY A 259 15.12 2.50 32.93
CA GLY A 259 14.85 3.86 33.37
C GLY A 259 14.93 4.93 32.29
N LYS A 260 15.19 4.56 31.01
CA LYS A 260 15.33 5.48 29.90
C LYS A 260 13.94 5.83 29.33
N GLN A 261 13.70 7.13 29.10
CA GLN A 261 12.43 7.62 28.56
C GLN A 261 12.27 7.21 27.09
N GLN A 262 11.22 6.46 26.79
CA GLN A 262 10.84 6.07 25.45
C GLN A 262 9.58 6.84 25.03
N TYR A 263 9.63 7.44 23.85
CA TYR A 263 8.53 8.24 23.32
C TYR A 263 7.68 7.45 22.33
N TYR A 264 6.36 7.70 22.32
CA TYR A 264 5.45 7.08 21.38
C TYR A 264 4.28 7.99 21.04
N LEU A 265 3.71 7.78 19.84
CA LEU A 265 2.51 8.45 19.35
C LEU A 265 1.28 7.60 19.65
N LYS A 266 0.27 8.19 20.28
CA LYS A 266 -1.00 7.54 20.58
C LYS A 266 -2.12 8.12 19.71
N TYR A 267 -2.81 7.26 18.94
CA TYR A 267 -3.87 7.70 18.05
C TYR A 267 -4.84 6.56 17.69
N TRP A 268 -6.02 6.93 17.18
CA TRP A 268 -7.02 6.00 16.71
C TRP A 268 -6.73 5.56 15.27
N VAL A 269 -6.74 4.25 15.01
CA VAL A 269 -6.56 3.67 13.66
C VAL A 269 -7.92 3.25 13.11
N PRO A 270 -8.49 3.97 12.13
CA PRO A 270 -9.83 3.69 11.62
C PRO A 270 -9.99 2.31 10.99
N LYS A 271 -8.91 1.78 10.40
CA LYS A 271 -8.92 0.50 9.69
C LYS A 271 -9.02 -0.70 10.63
N THR A 272 -8.35 -0.66 11.77
CA THR A 272 -8.36 -1.72 12.79
C THR A 272 -9.39 -1.46 13.90
N LYS A 273 -9.94 -0.22 13.97
CA LYS A 273 -10.86 0.25 15.00
C LYS A 273 -10.29 0.13 16.41
N GLU A 274 -9.02 0.49 16.58
CA GLU A 274 -8.27 0.39 17.83
C GLU A 274 -7.37 1.61 18.05
N TYR A 275 -7.01 1.86 19.31
CA TYR A 275 -5.95 2.81 19.63
C TYR A 275 -4.59 2.15 19.45
N ALA A 276 -3.74 2.74 18.59
CA ALA A 276 -2.37 2.31 18.38
C ALA A 276 -1.39 3.18 19.18
N ARG A 277 -0.30 2.55 19.63
CA ARG A 277 0.91 3.20 20.12
C ARG A 277 2.04 2.95 19.13
N LYS A 278 2.66 4.01 18.64
CA LYS A 278 3.81 3.89 17.73
C LYS A 278 5.05 4.40 18.43
N PRO A 279 6.01 3.55 18.73
CA PRO A 279 7.29 3.99 19.27
C PRO A 279 8.02 4.88 18.25
N ILE A 280 8.67 5.92 18.78
CA ILE A 280 9.51 6.85 18.05
C ILE A 280 10.96 6.42 18.35
N PRO A 281 11.81 6.20 17.32
CA PRO A 281 13.22 5.99 17.53
C PRO A 281 13.84 7.15 18.34
N GLU A 282 14.72 6.85 19.26
CA GLU A 282 15.32 7.83 20.17
C GLU A 282 15.91 9.04 19.43
N THR A 283 16.64 8.77 18.36
CA THR A 283 17.25 9.80 17.50
C THR A 283 16.25 10.78 16.87
N MET A 284 14.97 10.38 16.81
CA MET A 284 13.88 11.19 16.25
C MET A 284 12.97 11.81 17.32
N ALA A 285 13.22 11.53 18.62
CA ALA A 285 12.33 11.95 19.68
C ALA A 285 12.24 13.48 19.80
N GLU A 286 13.37 14.17 19.82
CA GLU A 286 13.42 15.64 19.89
C GLU A 286 12.75 16.30 18.68
N ILE A 287 12.96 15.75 17.49
CA ILE A 287 12.32 16.23 16.25
C ILE A 287 10.80 16.07 16.33
N ALA A 288 10.32 14.95 16.85
CA ALA A 288 8.89 14.71 17.01
C ALA A 288 8.26 15.64 18.03
N ILE A 289 8.93 15.86 19.18
CA ILE A 289 8.50 16.78 20.24
C ILE A 289 8.35 18.19 19.67
N GLU A 290 9.40 18.67 19.00
CA GLU A 290 9.42 20.02 18.41
C GLU A 290 8.38 20.19 17.31
N ALA A 291 8.25 19.21 16.40
CA ALA A 291 7.25 19.27 15.34
C ALA A 291 5.82 19.34 15.90
N ILE A 292 5.51 18.53 16.92
CA ILE A 292 4.19 18.55 17.55
C ILE A 292 3.97 19.85 18.32
N ARG A 293 4.98 20.38 19.03
CA ARG A 293 4.92 21.68 19.72
C ARG A 293 4.57 22.79 18.75
N ARG A 294 5.23 22.85 17.59
CA ARG A 294 4.96 23.83 16.53
C ARG A 294 3.54 23.72 15.98
N LEU A 295 3.09 22.53 15.69
CA LEU A 295 1.71 22.30 15.23
C LEU A 295 0.68 22.72 16.27
N ILE A 296 0.92 22.45 17.55
CA ILE A 296 0.08 22.92 18.64
C ILE A 296 0.04 24.47 18.66
N LYS A 297 1.18 25.13 18.53
CA LYS A 297 1.29 26.60 18.52
C LYS A 297 0.48 27.21 17.38
N ILE A 298 0.71 26.81 16.13
CA ILE A 298 0.06 27.41 14.96
C ILE A 298 -1.44 27.11 14.85
N THR A 299 -1.95 26.06 15.52
CA THR A 299 -3.37 25.68 15.47
C THR A 299 -4.13 26.01 16.75
N GLU A 300 -3.52 26.74 17.70
CA GLU A 300 -4.15 27.06 18.99
C GLU A 300 -5.41 27.92 18.85
N GLU A 301 -5.39 28.91 17.97
CA GLU A 301 -6.57 29.77 17.74
C GLU A 301 -7.77 28.97 17.22
N GLY A 302 -7.53 28.01 16.31
CA GLY A 302 -8.58 27.11 15.84
C GLY A 302 -9.18 26.26 16.98
N ARG A 303 -8.35 25.70 17.84
CA ARG A 303 -8.83 24.94 19.01
C ARG A 303 -9.55 25.84 20.02
N ARG A 304 -9.12 27.09 20.18
CA ARG A 304 -9.80 28.07 21.04
C ARG A 304 -11.19 28.38 20.53
N LEU A 305 -11.33 28.68 19.25
CA LEU A 305 -12.63 28.88 18.61
C LEU A 305 -13.51 27.64 18.72
N ALA A 306 -12.97 26.44 18.45
CA ALA A 306 -13.71 25.18 18.57
C ALA A 306 -14.26 24.97 20.01
N ARG A 307 -13.43 25.18 21.04
CA ARG A 307 -13.84 25.10 22.43
C ARG A 307 -14.95 26.11 22.75
N TYR A 308 -14.81 27.33 22.26
CA TYR A 308 -15.82 28.36 22.46
C TYR A 308 -17.16 27.93 21.85
N MET A 309 -17.18 27.48 20.61
CA MET A 309 -18.39 27.00 19.94
C MET A 309 -19.02 25.76 20.62
N GLU A 310 -18.21 24.94 21.27
CA GLU A 310 -18.68 23.76 22.02
C GLU A 310 -19.34 24.15 23.35
N THR A 311 -18.92 25.26 23.99
CA THR A 311 -19.35 25.65 25.35
C THR A 311 -20.30 26.82 25.37
N SER A 312 -20.20 27.75 24.46
CA SER A 312 -20.93 29.03 24.42
C SER A 312 -21.46 29.37 23.02
N PRO A 313 -22.28 28.49 22.41
CA PRO A 313 -22.64 28.64 20.98
C PRO A 313 -23.60 29.82 20.73
N THR A 314 -24.20 30.46 21.75
CA THR A 314 -25.19 31.53 21.60
C THR A 314 -24.61 32.92 21.51
N LYS A 315 -23.37 33.16 21.95
CA LYS A 315 -22.72 34.46 21.97
C LYS A 315 -21.67 34.56 20.88
N PHE A 316 -21.43 35.80 20.37
CA PHE A 316 -20.41 36.05 19.38
C PHE A 316 -19.00 35.80 19.94
N TYR A 317 -18.15 35.12 19.17
CA TYR A 317 -16.76 34.87 19.55
C TYR A 317 -15.93 36.16 19.46
N ARG A 318 -15.48 36.63 20.62
CA ARG A 318 -14.62 37.85 20.71
C ARG A 318 -13.16 37.48 20.43
N HIS A 319 -12.76 37.49 19.16
CA HIS A 319 -11.37 37.32 18.76
C HIS A 319 -10.56 38.61 18.94
N LYS A 320 -9.23 38.55 18.82
CA LYS A 320 -8.29 39.66 19.09
C LYS A 320 -8.66 40.97 18.40
N ASN A 321 -9.19 40.92 17.19
CA ASN A 321 -9.55 42.10 16.38
C ASN A 321 -11.05 42.32 16.34
N CYS A 322 -11.84 41.74 17.23
CA CYS A 322 -13.28 41.97 17.30
C CYS A 322 -13.54 43.39 17.83
N PRO A 323 -14.50 44.17 17.24
CA PRO A 323 -14.84 45.47 17.77
C PRO A 323 -15.41 45.37 19.20
N ASP A 324 -14.99 46.29 20.05
CA ASP A 324 -15.46 46.34 21.44
C ASP A 324 -16.77 47.11 21.51
N VAL A 325 -17.86 46.41 21.19
CA VAL A 325 -19.22 46.99 21.21
C VAL A 325 -20.18 45.96 21.85
N PRO A 326 -21.32 46.37 22.46
CA PRO A 326 -22.34 45.49 22.96
C PRO A 326 -22.87 44.51 21.88
N ASP A 327 -23.33 43.32 22.28
CA ASP A 327 -23.75 42.29 21.34
C ASP A 327 -25.04 42.64 20.58
N ASP A 328 -25.87 43.52 21.13
CA ASP A 328 -27.12 44.06 20.56
C ASP A 328 -26.95 45.37 19.78
N GLN A 329 -25.78 45.99 19.81
CA GLN A 329 -25.51 47.25 19.10
C GLN A 329 -25.43 46.99 17.58
N ILE A 330 -26.07 47.88 16.81
CA ILE A 330 -25.97 47.92 15.33
C ILE A 330 -24.53 48.28 14.93
N LEU A 331 -23.91 47.40 14.13
CA LEU A 331 -22.55 47.57 13.67
C LEU A 331 -22.44 48.54 12.48
N SER A 332 -21.35 49.30 12.45
CA SER A 332 -20.93 49.98 11.21
C SER A 332 -20.45 48.96 10.17
N ARG A 333 -20.30 49.35 8.90
CA ARG A 333 -19.80 48.48 7.83
C ARG A 333 -18.38 47.97 8.12
N GLU A 334 -17.56 48.84 8.69
CA GLU A 334 -16.18 48.56 9.10
C GLU A 334 -16.14 47.63 10.30
N GLN A 335 -16.97 47.89 11.31
CA GLN A 335 -17.09 47.02 12.49
C GLN A 335 -17.58 45.63 12.13
N LEU A 336 -18.52 45.50 11.18
CA LEU A 336 -18.98 44.20 10.69
C LEU A 336 -17.85 43.43 9.96
N ALA A 337 -17.10 44.12 9.11
CA ALA A 337 -15.95 43.52 8.44
C ALA A 337 -14.88 43.06 9.45
N GLN A 338 -14.61 43.87 10.45
CA GLN A 338 -13.68 43.60 11.54
C GLN A 338 -14.16 42.41 12.38
N ALA A 339 -15.44 42.36 12.76
CA ALA A 339 -16.03 41.22 13.52
C ALA A 339 -15.92 39.90 12.76
N LEU A 340 -16.09 39.89 11.45
CA LEU A 340 -15.89 38.69 10.63
C LEU A 340 -14.41 38.37 10.35
N GLY A 341 -13.47 39.24 10.77
CA GLY A 341 -12.04 39.04 10.52
C GLY A 341 -11.60 39.37 9.10
N PHE A 342 -12.38 40.18 8.34
CA PHE A 342 -12.00 40.60 7.00
C PHE A 342 -11.16 41.90 7.00
N ALA A 343 -10.17 41.92 6.12
CA ALA A 343 -9.31 43.09 5.94
C ALA A 343 -10.01 44.27 5.20
N SER A 344 -11.14 44.00 4.53
CA SER A 344 -11.87 45.02 3.77
C SER A 344 -13.38 44.85 3.83
N VAL A 345 -14.10 45.96 3.79
CA VAL A 345 -15.57 45.99 3.71
C VAL A 345 -16.08 45.26 2.49
N ARG A 346 -15.39 45.33 1.34
CA ARG A 346 -15.76 44.58 0.11
C ARG A 346 -15.74 43.07 0.30
N SER A 347 -14.81 42.56 1.10
CA SER A 347 -14.78 41.11 1.42
C SER A 347 -15.98 40.69 2.28
N ALA A 348 -16.38 41.55 3.23
CA ALA A 348 -17.58 41.35 4.05
C ALA A 348 -18.85 41.38 3.20
N GLU A 349 -18.97 42.37 2.25
CA GLU A 349 -20.09 42.43 1.30
C GLU A 349 -20.21 41.17 0.45
N THR A 350 -19.08 40.60 -0.01
CA THR A 350 -19.08 39.38 -0.78
C THR A 350 -19.53 38.19 0.08
N TYR A 351 -19.02 38.08 1.30
CA TYR A 351 -19.41 37.07 2.26
C TYR A 351 -20.91 37.13 2.59
N MET A 352 -21.41 38.31 2.90
CA MET A 352 -22.84 38.50 3.22
C MET A 352 -23.73 38.20 2.03
N LYS A 353 -23.33 38.60 0.80
CA LYS A 353 -24.06 38.20 -0.41
C LYS A 353 -24.15 36.72 -0.57
N ASP A 354 -23.06 36.00 -0.33
CA ASP A 354 -23.04 34.52 -0.46
C ASP A 354 -23.90 33.85 0.64
N ARG A 355 -24.13 34.48 1.78
CA ARG A 355 -24.90 33.93 2.91
C ARG A 355 -26.36 34.38 2.95
N THR A 356 -26.62 35.64 2.64
CA THR A 356 -27.96 36.26 2.79
C THR A 356 -28.59 36.67 1.47
N GLY A 357 -27.90 36.48 0.33
CA GLY A 357 -28.31 36.97 -0.99
C GLY A 357 -28.13 38.49 -1.21
N SER A 358 -27.77 39.27 -0.18
CA SER A 358 -27.64 40.75 -0.22
C SER A 358 -26.24 41.20 0.17
N ARG A 359 -25.73 42.23 -0.50
CA ARG A 359 -24.46 42.90 -0.14
C ARG A 359 -24.65 43.94 0.98
N ARG A 360 -25.85 44.09 1.52
CA ARG A 360 -26.14 45.09 2.57
C ARG A 360 -25.41 44.68 3.86
N LEU A 361 -24.69 45.64 4.46
CA LEU A 361 -23.95 45.48 5.71
C LEU A 361 -24.54 46.26 6.88
N THR A 362 -25.69 46.89 6.68
CA THR A 362 -26.35 47.73 7.72
C THR A 362 -27.46 46.99 8.41
N GLY A 363 -27.65 47.22 9.70
CA GLY A 363 -28.72 46.65 10.48
C GLY A 363 -28.35 45.29 11.15
N TYR A 364 -27.10 44.90 11.15
CA TYR A 364 -26.63 43.71 11.84
C TYR A 364 -26.02 44.06 13.20
N THR A 365 -26.31 43.27 14.18
CA THR A 365 -25.66 43.23 15.49
C THR A 365 -24.70 42.02 15.57
N LEU A 366 -23.85 41.96 16.58
CA LEU A 366 -22.99 40.78 16.78
C LEU A 366 -23.82 39.49 16.95
N ASP A 367 -24.93 39.57 17.66
CA ASP A 367 -25.84 38.41 17.86
C ASP A 367 -26.45 37.91 16.53
N SER A 368 -26.92 38.83 15.68
CA SER A 368 -27.48 38.47 14.37
C SER A 368 -26.42 37.93 13.42
N LEU A 369 -25.21 38.51 13.47
CA LEU A 369 -24.08 38.08 12.68
C LEU A 369 -23.59 36.69 13.10
N TRP A 370 -23.62 36.42 14.42
CA TRP A 370 -23.22 35.13 14.94
C TRP A 370 -24.11 33.97 14.46
N LYS A 371 -25.41 34.19 14.33
CA LYS A 371 -26.34 33.19 13.76
C LYS A 371 -25.93 32.82 12.32
N ILE A 372 -25.61 33.82 11.49
CA ILE A 372 -25.15 33.61 10.10
C ILE A 372 -23.82 32.84 10.08
N VAL A 373 -22.92 33.15 11.01
CA VAL A 373 -21.62 32.48 11.11
C VAL A 373 -21.83 31.02 11.56
N LEU A 374 -22.71 30.75 12.51
CA LEU A 374 -22.99 29.39 12.98
C LEU A 374 -23.65 28.51 11.91
N GLU A 375 -24.60 29.06 11.13
CA GLU A 375 -25.22 28.37 9.99
C GLU A 375 -24.13 27.99 8.97
N HIS A 376 -23.28 28.95 8.61
CA HIS A 376 -22.17 28.66 7.71
C HIS A 376 -21.16 27.67 8.29
N HIS A 377 -20.87 27.75 9.58
CA HIS A 377 -20.01 26.78 10.26
C HIS A 377 -20.60 25.37 10.22
N GLN A 378 -21.92 25.23 10.42
CA GLN A 378 -22.61 23.95 10.34
C GLN A 378 -22.56 23.33 8.94
N GLU A 379 -22.69 24.15 7.89
CA GLU A 379 -22.50 23.71 6.50
C GLU A 379 -21.07 23.17 6.24
N LEU A 380 -20.06 23.87 6.78
CA LEU A 380 -18.66 23.47 6.61
C LEU A 380 -18.26 22.26 7.46
N ASN A 381 -18.86 22.13 8.62
CA ASN A 381 -18.54 21.11 9.65
C ASN A 381 -19.81 20.38 10.12
N PRO A 382 -20.48 19.60 9.26
CA PRO A 382 -21.77 18.99 9.57
C PRO A 382 -21.74 18.00 10.72
N HIS A 383 -20.54 17.58 11.12
CA HIS A 383 -20.32 16.62 12.22
C HIS A 383 -19.87 17.31 13.51
N PHE A 384 -19.81 18.64 13.54
CA PHE A 384 -19.43 19.38 14.75
C PHE A 384 -20.25 18.93 15.98
N PRO A 385 -19.66 18.73 17.16
CA PRO A 385 -18.29 19.08 17.57
C PRO A 385 -17.21 18.07 17.15
N PHE A 386 -17.54 17.00 16.46
CA PHE A 386 -16.58 16.00 16.03
C PHE A 386 -15.98 16.36 14.67
N GLN A 387 -14.74 15.95 14.46
CA GLN A 387 -14.01 16.20 13.20
C GLN A 387 -14.58 15.40 12.02
N GLU A 388 -15.13 14.21 12.29
CA GLU A 388 -15.68 13.26 11.31
C GLU A 388 -16.93 12.59 11.86
N PRO A 389 -17.73 11.89 11.00
CA PRO A 389 -18.84 11.09 11.48
C PRO A 389 -18.36 10.08 12.54
N THR A 390 -19.05 10.06 13.67
CA THR A 390 -18.74 9.11 14.74
C THR A 390 -19.19 7.72 14.33
N SER A 391 -18.25 6.77 14.26
CA SER A 391 -18.59 5.36 14.20
C SER A 391 -18.77 4.88 15.64
N GLY A 392 -19.84 4.15 15.96
CA GLY A 392 -20.08 3.61 17.30
C GLY A 392 -18.98 2.69 17.84
N ALA A 393 -17.96 2.41 17.03
CA ALA A 393 -16.78 1.63 17.41
C ALA A 393 -15.69 2.46 18.11
N GLU A 394 -15.71 3.81 18.01
CA GLU A 394 -14.73 4.67 18.65
C GLU A 394 -15.25 5.12 20.03
N VAL A 395 -14.63 4.61 21.08
CA VAL A 395 -15.02 4.90 22.48
C VAL A 395 -14.94 6.40 22.81
N ARG A 396 -13.98 7.11 22.19
CA ARG A 396 -13.78 8.54 22.39
C ARG A 396 -13.58 9.24 21.04
N PRO A 397 -14.65 9.62 20.33
CA PRO A 397 -14.56 10.34 19.07
C PRO A 397 -13.74 11.63 19.19
N LEU A 398 -13.03 12.00 18.11
CA LEU A 398 -12.16 13.18 18.11
C LEU A 398 -12.99 14.45 17.95
N LYS A 399 -13.05 15.27 19.00
CA LYS A 399 -13.61 16.62 18.93
C LYS A 399 -12.65 17.58 18.21
N MET A 400 -13.19 18.57 17.53
CA MET A 400 -12.37 19.59 16.85
C MET A 400 -11.49 20.36 17.84
N SER A 401 -11.98 20.70 19.02
CA SER A 401 -11.21 21.36 20.09
C SER A 401 -10.03 20.53 20.63
N GLU A 402 -10.05 19.21 20.46
CA GLU A 402 -8.99 18.31 20.88
C GLU A 402 -8.03 17.95 19.74
N SER A 403 -8.40 18.22 18.48
CA SER A 403 -7.60 17.86 17.31
C SER A 403 -6.28 18.63 17.23
N LEU A 404 -5.19 17.94 16.89
CA LEU A 404 -3.89 18.58 16.62
C LEU A 404 -3.99 19.57 15.46
N LEU A 405 -4.73 19.24 14.41
CA LEU A 405 -4.93 20.08 13.22
C LEU A 405 -6.35 20.70 13.20
N CYS A 406 -6.70 21.41 14.25
CA CYS A 406 -7.90 22.25 14.27
C CYS A 406 -7.54 23.65 13.70
N CYS A 407 -7.92 23.90 12.45
CA CYS A 407 -7.50 25.10 11.73
C CYS A 407 -8.64 26.09 11.54
N LEU A 408 -8.32 27.39 11.57
CA LEU A 408 -9.21 28.43 11.11
C LEU A 408 -9.39 28.32 9.59
N ARG A 409 -10.55 28.70 9.09
CA ARG A 409 -10.80 28.70 7.65
C ARG A 409 -9.83 29.64 6.95
N HIS A 410 -9.20 29.15 5.90
CA HIS A 410 -8.17 29.84 5.10
C HIS A 410 -6.87 30.17 5.83
N GLN A 411 -6.61 29.64 7.02
CA GLN A 411 -5.41 29.90 7.81
C GLN A 411 -4.11 29.74 7.01
N PHE A 412 -4.03 28.71 6.20
CA PHE A 412 -2.83 28.44 5.38
C PHE A 412 -3.03 28.82 3.90
N SER A 413 -4.02 29.67 3.60
CA SER A 413 -4.27 30.12 2.23
C SER A 413 -3.36 31.29 1.86
N ILE A 414 -2.68 31.19 0.73
CA ILE A 414 -1.84 32.25 0.20
C ILE A 414 -2.67 33.38 -0.43
N ASN A 415 -3.90 33.07 -0.87
CA ASN A 415 -4.75 33.99 -1.65
C ASN A 415 -5.97 34.55 -0.88
N ARG A 416 -6.21 34.05 0.34
CA ARG A 416 -7.39 34.42 1.14
C ARG A 416 -6.97 34.70 2.57
N ASN A 417 -7.55 35.69 3.18
CA ASN A 417 -7.31 36.00 4.58
C ASN A 417 -7.92 34.94 5.49
N THR A 418 -7.25 34.67 6.58
CA THR A 418 -7.72 33.78 7.64
C THR A 418 -9.01 34.31 8.24
N SER A 419 -10.04 33.46 8.34
CA SER A 419 -11.25 33.82 9.05
C SER A 419 -11.05 33.64 10.54
N SER A 420 -11.35 34.67 11.33
CA SER A 420 -11.23 34.62 12.80
C SER A 420 -12.41 33.90 13.47
N VAL A 421 -13.50 33.60 12.74
CA VAL A 421 -14.77 33.11 13.30
C VAL A 421 -15.26 31.80 12.69
N LEU A 422 -14.51 31.21 11.75
CA LEU A 422 -14.89 29.98 11.08
C LEU A 422 -13.76 28.94 11.13
N LEU A 423 -14.13 27.71 11.44
CA LEU A 423 -13.26 26.55 11.32
C LEU A 423 -13.39 25.91 9.94
N ALA A 424 -12.35 25.23 9.51
CA ALA A 424 -12.40 24.35 8.33
C ALA A 424 -11.61 23.07 8.58
N PRO A 425 -12.13 21.91 8.13
CA PRO A 425 -11.38 20.67 8.17
C PRO A 425 -10.09 20.78 7.37
N PHE A 426 -8.98 20.33 7.95
CA PHE A 426 -7.72 20.22 7.21
C PHE A 426 -7.76 18.99 6.32
N HIS A 427 -7.59 19.17 5.02
CA HIS A 427 -7.59 18.07 4.06
C HIS A 427 -6.17 17.72 3.60
N TYR A 428 -5.85 16.42 3.54
CA TYR A 428 -4.51 15.94 3.16
C TYR A 428 -4.03 16.45 1.78
N SER A 429 -4.95 16.76 0.86
CA SER A 429 -4.60 17.29 -0.46
C SER A 429 -3.85 18.62 -0.37
N TYR A 430 -4.11 19.43 0.65
CA TYR A 430 -3.38 20.66 0.88
C TYR A 430 -1.87 20.39 1.05
N TYR A 431 -1.52 19.44 1.92
CA TYR A 431 -0.13 19.00 2.12
C TYR A 431 0.47 18.45 0.82
N CYS A 432 -0.22 17.51 0.16
CA CYS A 432 0.28 16.89 -1.07
C CYS A 432 0.49 17.91 -2.21
N THR A 433 -0.41 18.89 -2.36
CA THR A 433 -0.32 19.90 -3.42
C THR A 433 0.87 20.84 -3.22
N ARG A 434 1.23 21.16 -1.97
CA ARG A 434 2.38 22.02 -1.65
C ARG A 434 3.73 21.36 -1.90
N LEU A 435 3.78 20.03 -1.80
CA LEU A 435 4.97 19.22 -2.06
C LEU A 435 4.98 18.57 -3.46
N ASP A 436 4.15 19.06 -4.38
CA ASP A 436 4.15 18.63 -5.78
C ASP A 436 4.95 19.63 -6.64
N ALA A 437 5.88 19.11 -7.44
CA ALA A 437 6.72 19.89 -8.35
C ALA A 437 5.94 20.56 -9.51
N ARG A 438 4.64 20.31 -9.64
CA ARG A 438 3.84 20.91 -10.70
C ARG A 438 3.81 22.43 -10.57
N GLU A 439 4.52 23.14 -11.44
CA GLU A 439 4.33 24.56 -11.65
C GLU A 439 2.92 24.79 -12.18
N TYR A 440 2.15 25.59 -11.47
CA TYR A 440 0.88 26.10 -12.00
C TYR A 440 1.15 27.16 -13.06
N LYS A 441 1.46 26.75 -14.29
CA LYS A 441 1.80 27.61 -15.45
C LYS A 441 0.77 28.70 -15.79
N HIS A 442 -0.43 28.63 -15.18
CA HIS A 442 -1.54 29.53 -15.52
C HIS A 442 -1.80 30.68 -14.54
N ARG A 443 -1.00 30.86 -13.51
CA ARG A 443 -1.16 32.01 -12.60
C ARG A 443 0.13 32.82 -12.52
N LYS A 444 0.10 34.02 -13.07
CA LYS A 444 1.17 35.04 -13.07
C LYS A 444 1.60 35.51 -11.66
N ASN A 445 1.07 34.94 -10.58
CA ASN A 445 1.39 35.31 -9.20
C ASN A 445 2.42 34.34 -8.63
N SER A 446 3.59 34.83 -8.30
CA SER A 446 4.68 34.15 -7.59
C SER A 446 4.28 33.45 -6.29
N ARG A 447 3.11 33.79 -5.73
CA ARG A 447 2.54 33.19 -4.52
C ARG A 447 2.03 31.73 -4.69
N CYS A 448 2.05 31.17 -5.90
CA CYS A 448 1.61 29.79 -6.16
C CYS A 448 2.78 28.82 -6.37
N MET A 449 3.99 29.20 -5.99
CA MET A 449 5.18 28.35 -6.08
C MET A 449 5.06 27.14 -5.12
N CYS A 450 5.61 26.00 -5.54
CA CYS A 450 5.71 24.86 -4.64
C CYS A 450 6.63 25.17 -3.45
N PHE A 451 6.55 24.37 -2.41
CA PHE A 451 7.36 24.54 -1.20
C PHE A 451 8.86 24.70 -1.50
N TYR A 452 9.41 23.82 -2.34
CA TYR A 452 10.84 23.82 -2.67
C TYR A 452 11.28 25.11 -3.36
N THR A 453 10.56 25.53 -4.39
CA THR A 453 10.86 26.77 -5.14
C THR A 453 10.77 28.03 -4.26
N ARG A 454 9.83 28.04 -3.30
CA ARG A 454 9.71 29.16 -2.34
C ARG A 454 10.95 29.33 -1.47
N HIS A 455 11.65 28.23 -1.18
CA HIS A 455 12.84 28.23 -0.35
C HIS A 455 14.16 28.16 -1.15
N GLY A 456 14.09 28.35 -2.47
CA GLY A 456 15.27 28.38 -3.34
C GLY A 456 15.82 27.03 -3.74
N PHE A 457 15.04 25.95 -3.52
CA PHE A 457 15.41 24.61 -3.97
C PHE A 457 14.79 24.29 -5.33
N GLU A 458 15.38 23.35 -6.05
CA GLU A 458 14.77 22.82 -7.25
C GLU A 458 13.41 22.17 -6.97
N PRO A 459 12.43 22.29 -7.88
CA PRO A 459 11.12 21.71 -7.70
C PRO A 459 11.21 20.17 -7.63
N LYS A 460 10.88 19.62 -6.47
CA LYS A 460 10.85 18.19 -6.18
C LYS A 460 9.41 17.75 -5.89
N LYS A 461 9.21 16.45 -5.77
CA LYS A 461 7.93 15.88 -5.41
C LYS A 461 8.05 14.90 -4.26
N LEU A 462 7.39 15.19 -3.15
CA LEU A 462 7.26 14.25 -2.05
C LEU A 462 5.82 13.74 -1.94
N LYS A 463 5.66 12.43 -2.01
CA LYS A 463 4.37 11.77 -1.78
C LYS A 463 4.19 11.52 -0.28
N SER A 464 2.97 11.69 0.25
CA SER A 464 2.68 11.45 1.68
C SER A 464 2.94 10.00 2.16
N HIS A 465 3.02 9.04 1.25
CA HIS A 465 3.36 7.65 1.55
C HIS A 465 4.86 7.34 1.52
N SER A 466 5.68 8.18 0.88
CA SER A 466 7.11 7.92 0.72
C SER A 466 7.88 7.86 2.05
N PRO A 467 7.60 8.69 3.08
CA PRO A 467 8.21 8.53 4.40
C PRO A 467 7.97 7.15 5.02
N ARG A 468 6.76 6.63 4.88
CA ARG A 468 6.42 5.30 5.39
C ARG A 468 7.15 4.18 4.63
N HIS A 469 7.37 4.32 3.32
CA HIS A 469 8.18 3.37 2.55
C HIS A 469 9.64 3.41 3.02
N LEU A 470 10.21 4.60 3.20
CA LEU A 470 11.57 4.79 3.68
C LEU A 470 11.78 4.13 5.05
N LEU A 471 10.92 4.44 6.02
CA LEU A 471 11.03 3.90 7.38
C LEU A 471 10.93 2.37 7.43
N ASN A 472 10.06 1.76 6.63
CA ASN A 472 9.96 0.30 6.56
C ASN A 472 11.21 -0.33 5.92
N ARG A 473 11.78 0.31 4.88
CA ARG A 473 13.04 -0.12 4.26
C ARG A 473 14.19 -0.05 5.25
N LEU A 474 14.36 1.08 5.92
CA LEU A 474 15.40 1.27 6.95
C LEU A 474 15.24 0.26 8.11
N ALA A 475 14.02 0.02 8.58
CA ALA A 475 13.77 -0.97 9.63
C ALA A 475 14.16 -2.38 9.18
N LYS A 476 13.90 -2.77 7.94
CA LYS A 476 14.34 -4.05 7.39
C LYS A 476 15.86 -4.12 7.29
N GLN A 477 16.50 -3.08 6.74
CA GLN A 477 17.95 -3.01 6.61
C GLN A 477 18.67 -3.05 7.97
N SER A 478 18.03 -2.54 9.03
CA SER A 478 18.49 -2.63 10.41
C SER A 478 18.23 -3.99 11.08
N GLY A 479 17.74 -4.99 10.34
CA GLY A 479 17.52 -6.35 10.83
C GLY A 479 16.25 -6.56 11.64
N LEU A 480 15.29 -5.58 11.68
CA LEU A 480 14.02 -5.78 12.38
C LEU A 480 13.20 -6.88 11.70
N SER A 481 12.59 -7.75 12.51
CA SER A 481 11.71 -8.81 11.99
C SER A 481 10.47 -8.25 11.30
N ILE A 482 9.90 -9.00 10.35
CA ILE A 482 8.70 -8.61 9.60
C ILE A 482 7.52 -8.36 10.56
N ASP A 483 7.41 -9.12 11.64
CA ASP A 483 6.35 -8.97 12.64
C ASP A 483 6.47 -7.64 13.40
N VAL A 484 7.69 -7.28 13.81
CA VAL A 484 7.96 -5.98 14.45
C VAL A 484 7.63 -4.84 13.49
N ILE A 485 8.06 -4.90 12.22
CA ILE A 485 7.76 -3.89 11.21
C ILE A 485 6.25 -3.82 10.96
N THR A 486 5.56 -4.96 10.96
CA THR A 486 4.09 -5.04 10.77
C THR A 486 3.37 -4.35 11.92
N ALA A 487 3.74 -4.65 13.15
CA ALA A 487 3.19 -4.04 14.36
C ALA A 487 3.49 -2.53 14.41
N TRP A 488 4.75 -2.13 14.20
CA TRP A 488 5.16 -0.71 14.16
C TRP A 488 4.41 0.09 13.11
N SER A 489 4.12 -0.53 11.96
CA SER A 489 3.33 0.07 10.89
C SER A 489 1.81 0.01 11.10
N SER A 490 1.31 -0.57 12.20
CA SER A 490 -0.13 -0.78 12.49
C SER A 490 -0.86 -1.46 11.32
N ARG A 491 -0.36 -2.61 10.88
CA ARG A 491 -0.98 -3.43 9.83
C ARG A 491 -1.60 -4.67 10.43
N SER A 492 -2.69 -5.13 9.83
CA SER A 492 -3.41 -6.31 10.29
C SER A 492 -2.79 -7.64 9.84
N THR A 493 -1.95 -7.61 8.78
CA THR A 493 -1.32 -8.83 8.24
C THR A 493 0.10 -8.56 7.75
N TYR A 494 0.99 -9.54 7.88
CA TYR A 494 2.36 -9.46 7.36
C TYR A 494 2.40 -9.32 5.83
N ARG A 495 1.42 -9.87 5.08
CA ARG A 495 1.31 -9.69 3.62
C ARG A 495 1.29 -8.22 3.21
N GLN A 496 0.65 -7.37 4.00
CA GLN A 496 0.65 -5.92 3.76
C GLN A 496 2.03 -5.30 3.98
N THR A 497 2.87 -5.90 4.82
CA THR A 497 4.24 -5.46 5.06
C THR A 497 5.14 -5.83 3.89
N LEU A 498 5.00 -7.04 3.35
CA LEU A 498 5.79 -7.51 2.21
C LEU A 498 5.70 -6.59 0.98
N THR A 499 4.57 -5.90 0.77
CA THR A 499 4.44 -4.93 -0.33
C THR A 499 5.31 -3.66 -0.17
N TYR A 500 5.85 -3.43 1.03
CA TYR A 500 6.72 -2.30 1.36
C TYR A 500 8.18 -2.71 1.51
N LEU A 501 8.42 -4.01 1.72
CA LEU A 501 9.76 -4.54 1.85
C LEU A 501 10.29 -4.93 0.47
N ASP A 502 11.56 -4.71 0.27
CA ASP A 502 12.26 -5.22 -0.88
C ASP A 502 12.44 -6.72 -0.69
N ASN A 503 11.82 -7.50 -1.54
CA ASN A 503 12.24 -8.88 -1.75
C ASN A 503 13.41 -8.82 -2.75
N ASP A 504 14.51 -8.26 -2.33
CA ASP A 504 15.74 -8.42 -3.08
C ASP A 504 16.13 -9.89 -2.97
N GLN A 505 15.96 -10.60 -4.07
CA GLN A 505 16.33 -12.01 -4.14
C GLN A 505 17.84 -12.17 -3.91
N GLY A 506 18.65 -11.17 -4.25
CA GLY A 506 20.05 -11.12 -3.95
C GLY A 506 20.36 -11.00 -2.45
N GLU A 507 19.66 -10.07 -1.73
CA GLU A 507 19.77 -9.98 -0.27
C GLU A 507 19.26 -11.25 0.43
N ALA A 508 18.14 -11.84 -0.07
CA ALA A 508 17.63 -13.09 0.47
C ALA A 508 18.59 -14.25 0.22
N ALA A 509 19.22 -14.29 -0.95
CA ALA A 509 20.25 -15.25 -1.28
C ALA A 509 21.52 -15.04 -0.43
N ALA A 510 21.94 -13.79 -0.21
CA ALA A 510 23.08 -13.46 0.65
C ALA A 510 22.78 -13.82 2.12
N ALA A 511 21.59 -13.50 2.63
CA ALA A 511 21.19 -13.88 3.98
C ALA A 511 21.06 -15.41 4.14
N ALA A 512 20.56 -16.11 3.13
CA ALA A 512 20.54 -17.56 3.10
C ALA A 512 21.96 -18.13 3.05
N ALA A 513 22.85 -17.52 2.26
CA ALA A 513 24.27 -17.90 2.19
C ALA A 513 24.95 -17.73 3.55
N THR A 514 24.71 -16.62 4.26
CA THR A 514 25.23 -16.37 5.60
C THR A 514 24.68 -17.39 6.61
N LEU A 515 23.36 -17.67 6.57
CA LEU A 515 22.74 -18.71 7.43
C LEU A 515 23.27 -20.10 7.14
N MET A 516 23.63 -20.40 5.88
CA MET A 516 24.26 -21.65 5.47
C MET A 516 25.76 -21.69 5.77
N GLY A 517 26.32 -20.65 6.39
CA GLY A 517 27.74 -20.51 6.68
C GLY A 517 28.57 -20.24 5.42
N ILE A 518 27.95 -19.74 4.35
CA ILE A 518 28.62 -19.27 3.15
C ILE A 518 28.97 -17.80 3.41
N ASP A 519 30.20 -17.53 3.76
CA ASP A 519 30.69 -16.19 4.02
C ASP A 519 30.81 -15.43 2.70
N THR A 520 29.85 -14.53 2.44
CA THR A 520 29.84 -13.68 1.24
C THR A 520 30.85 -12.53 1.32
N GLU A 521 31.41 -12.24 2.50
CA GLU A 521 32.44 -11.22 2.69
C GLU A 521 33.84 -11.72 2.40
N GLN A 522 34.04 -13.03 2.29
CA GLN A 522 35.29 -13.61 1.81
C GLN A 522 35.30 -13.83 0.30
N ASN A 523 34.84 -12.86 -0.48
CA ASN A 523 35.46 -12.68 -1.79
C ASN A 523 36.94 -12.45 -1.53
N PRO A 524 37.86 -13.28 -2.09
CA PRO A 524 39.25 -13.01 -1.93
C PRO A 524 39.49 -11.58 -2.42
N LYS A 525 39.78 -10.65 -1.50
CA LYS A 525 40.18 -9.28 -1.83
C LYS A 525 41.53 -9.27 -2.55
N ASP A 526 42.21 -10.39 -2.52
CA ASP A 526 43.45 -10.63 -3.27
C ASP A 526 43.12 -11.39 -4.55
N PRO A 527 43.62 -10.95 -5.70
CA PRO A 527 43.46 -11.68 -6.93
C PRO A 527 44.01 -13.09 -6.77
N VAL A 528 43.20 -14.09 -7.08
CA VAL A 528 43.60 -15.50 -7.15
C VAL A 528 44.81 -15.55 -8.07
N THR A 529 45.93 -16.15 -7.61
CA THR A 529 47.15 -16.22 -8.43
C THR A 529 46.90 -17.02 -9.71
N SER A 530 47.67 -16.74 -10.77
CA SER A 530 47.53 -17.47 -12.06
C SER A 530 47.70 -18.98 -11.87
N GLU A 531 48.53 -19.41 -10.90
CA GLU A 531 48.73 -20.83 -10.60
C GLU A 531 47.50 -21.44 -9.92
N GLU A 532 46.78 -20.70 -9.05
CA GLU A 532 45.51 -21.15 -8.46
C GLU A 532 44.41 -21.25 -9.52
N VAL A 533 44.38 -20.34 -10.50
CA VAL A 533 43.43 -20.39 -11.62
C VAL A 533 43.66 -21.58 -12.52
N GLU A 534 44.96 -21.95 -12.79
CA GLU A 534 45.30 -23.15 -13.56
C GLU A 534 44.89 -24.45 -12.86
N ILE A 535 45.05 -24.51 -11.53
CA ILE A 535 44.68 -25.68 -10.72
C ILE A 535 43.15 -25.86 -10.67
N TYR A 536 42.37 -24.76 -10.59
CA TYR A 536 40.91 -24.80 -10.36
C TYR A 536 40.06 -24.60 -11.61
N GLY A 537 40.67 -24.35 -12.77
CA GLY A 537 39.99 -24.14 -14.06
C GLY A 537 39.49 -22.72 -14.28
N GLN A 538 39.13 -22.40 -15.53
CA GLN A 538 38.67 -21.08 -15.93
C GLN A 538 37.23 -20.81 -15.45
N GLY A 539 37.03 -19.84 -14.58
CA GLY A 539 35.71 -19.36 -14.21
C GLY A 539 35.66 -18.70 -12.83
N PRO A 540 34.58 -18.03 -12.46
CA PRO A 540 34.38 -17.50 -11.13
C PRO A 540 34.29 -18.67 -10.12
N ILE A 541 35.25 -18.72 -9.21
CA ILE A 541 35.36 -19.74 -8.17
C ILE A 541 34.45 -19.33 -7.00
N HIS A 542 33.56 -20.23 -6.58
CA HIS A 542 32.70 -20.02 -5.42
C HIS A 542 33.25 -20.82 -4.24
N ARG A 543 33.52 -20.15 -3.11
CA ARG A 543 33.93 -20.80 -1.87
C ARG A 543 32.69 -21.28 -1.11
N SER A 544 32.56 -22.58 -0.95
CA SER A 544 31.54 -23.20 -0.11
C SER A 544 32.06 -23.37 1.33
N ARG A 545 31.18 -23.77 2.25
CA ARG A 545 31.54 -24.09 3.64
C ARG A 545 32.62 -25.17 3.77
N TYR A 546 32.78 -26.04 2.75
CA TYR A 546 33.65 -27.21 2.79
C TYR A 546 34.83 -27.16 1.80
N GLY A 547 34.93 -26.11 0.99
CA GLY A 547 35.96 -25.97 -0.02
C GLY A 547 35.52 -25.12 -1.22
N LEU A 548 36.16 -25.30 -2.35
CA LEU A 548 35.91 -24.52 -3.57
C LEU A 548 34.96 -25.26 -4.53
N CYS A 549 34.04 -24.54 -5.14
CA CYS A 549 33.15 -25.06 -6.16
C CYS A 549 33.68 -24.73 -7.56
N ARG A 550 33.96 -25.76 -8.37
CA ARG A 550 34.47 -25.60 -9.76
C ARG A 550 33.38 -25.27 -10.77
N ARG A 551 32.12 -25.30 -10.36
CA ARG A 551 31.01 -25.02 -11.29
C ARG A 551 31.06 -23.59 -11.79
N SER A 552 30.88 -23.41 -13.10
CA SER A 552 30.68 -22.08 -13.67
C SER A 552 29.28 -21.55 -13.35
N TRP A 553 29.19 -20.54 -12.49
CA TRP A 553 27.95 -19.85 -12.14
C TRP A 553 27.35 -19.01 -13.28
N ARG A 554 28.08 -18.85 -14.40
CA ARG A 554 27.58 -18.20 -15.63
C ARG A 554 26.52 -19.06 -16.34
N VAL A 555 26.53 -20.38 -16.13
CA VAL A 555 25.63 -21.32 -16.79
C VAL A 555 24.28 -21.45 -16.07
N GLY A 556 24.19 -21.01 -14.84
CA GLY A 556 22.94 -21.05 -14.05
C GLY A 556 23.19 -21.32 -12.55
N PRO A 557 22.15 -21.22 -11.72
CA PRO A 557 22.25 -21.47 -10.29
C PRO A 557 22.64 -22.92 -9.96
N CYS A 558 23.08 -23.14 -8.72
CA CYS A 558 23.45 -24.47 -8.25
C CYS A 558 22.24 -25.43 -8.28
N ASN A 559 22.31 -26.48 -9.08
CA ASN A 559 21.25 -27.51 -9.18
C ASN A 559 21.28 -28.52 -8.02
N LYS A 560 22.30 -28.49 -7.16
CA LYS A 560 22.43 -29.31 -5.95
C LYS A 560 21.99 -28.56 -4.67
N PHE A 561 21.51 -27.32 -4.78
CA PHE A 561 21.02 -26.50 -3.69
C PHE A 561 21.96 -26.43 -2.46
N GLY A 562 23.27 -26.40 -2.69
CA GLY A 562 24.25 -26.30 -1.62
C GLY A 562 24.63 -27.63 -0.97
N ASP A 563 24.18 -28.77 -1.47
CA ASP A 563 24.62 -30.11 -1.03
C ASP A 563 26.03 -30.43 -1.55
N CYS A 564 26.98 -29.61 -1.10
CA CYS A 564 28.37 -29.64 -1.59
C CYS A 564 29.07 -30.96 -1.27
N LEU A 565 28.79 -31.58 -0.14
CA LEU A 565 29.41 -32.84 0.27
C LEU A 565 29.02 -34.03 -0.65
N ASN A 566 27.97 -33.89 -1.42
CA ASN A 566 27.52 -34.89 -2.41
C ASN A 566 27.71 -34.39 -3.86
N CYS A 567 28.60 -33.39 -4.05
CA CYS A 567 28.81 -32.78 -5.36
C CYS A 567 30.23 -33.05 -5.88
N SER A 568 30.32 -33.50 -7.12
CA SER A 568 31.60 -33.73 -7.81
C SER A 568 32.35 -32.43 -8.15
N GLU A 569 31.66 -31.30 -8.08
CA GLU A 569 32.28 -29.98 -8.32
C GLU A 569 32.93 -29.40 -7.05
N LEU A 570 32.84 -30.06 -5.91
CA LEU A 570 33.50 -29.62 -4.70
C LEU A 570 34.98 -30.07 -4.72
N LEU A 571 35.87 -29.10 -4.62
CA LEU A 571 37.30 -29.29 -4.45
C LEU A 571 37.69 -28.83 -3.05
N MET A 572 38.23 -29.72 -2.24
CA MET A 572 38.75 -29.39 -0.91
C MET A 572 40.28 -29.29 -0.95
N CYS A 573 40.84 -28.52 -0.05
CA CYS A 573 42.28 -28.35 0.05
C CYS A 573 42.79 -28.84 1.41
N LYS A 574 43.82 -29.65 1.40
CA LYS A 574 44.53 -30.05 2.62
C LYS A 574 45.13 -28.81 3.26
N GLY A 575 44.92 -28.64 4.58
CA GLY A 575 45.38 -27.45 5.32
C GLY A 575 44.33 -26.35 5.46
N ASP A 576 43.17 -26.47 4.77
CA ASP A 576 42.00 -25.58 5.01
C ASP A 576 41.38 -25.92 6.39
N ARG A 577 41.82 -25.20 7.43
CA ARG A 577 41.40 -25.40 8.82
C ARG A 577 39.88 -25.15 8.97
N VAL A 578 39.36 -24.14 8.29
CA VAL A 578 37.94 -23.75 8.38
C VAL A 578 37.04 -24.86 7.80
N ALA A 579 37.41 -25.40 6.64
CA ALA A 579 36.67 -26.51 6.05
C ALA A 579 36.73 -27.77 6.93
N ALA A 580 37.94 -28.10 7.50
CA ALA A 580 38.08 -29.22 8.40
C ALA A 580 37.26 -29.09 9.68
N GLU A 581 37.23 -27.90 10.31
CA GLU A 581 36.43 -27.63 11.50
C GLU A 581 34.93 -27.75 11.19
N ASN A 582 34.48 -27.21 10.08
CA ASN A 582 33.06 -27.35 9.63
C ASN A 582 32.67 -28.80 9.42
N ILE A 583 33.52 -29.60 8.77
CA ILE A 583 33.28 -31.04 8.53
C ILE A 583 33.23 -31.80 9.86
N ALA A 584 34.13 -31.46 10.81
CA ALA A 584 34.15 -32.09 12.13
C ALA A 584 32.89 -31.76 12.93
N GLN A 585 32.48 -30.51 12.92
CA GLN A 585 31.24 -30.07 13.59
C GLN A 585 29.98 -30.76 13.02
N ASP A 586 29.88 -30.87 11.71
CA ASP A 586 28.73 -31.52 11.06
C ASP A 586 28.71 -33.00 11.32
N ARG A 587 29.88 -33.67 11.28
CA ARG A 587 29.98 -35.08 11.67
C ARG A 587 29.52 -35.31 13.11
N ASP A 588 29.97 -34.47 14.05
CA ASP A 588 29.64 -34.64 15.47
C ASP A 588 28.15 -34.38 15.74
N ASN A 589 27.56 -33.38 15.04
CA ASN A 589 26.12 -33.11 15.12
C ASN A 589 25.30 -34.31 14.57
N LEU A 590 25.67 -34.81 13.39
CA LEU A 590 25.02 -36.00 12.80
C LEU A 590 25.20 -37.24 13.67
N ALA A 591 26.38 -37.45 14.28
CA ALA A 591 26.64 -38.56 15.16
C ALA A 591 25.79 -38.53 16.44
N LYS A 592 25.57 -37.35 17.02
CA LYS A 592 24.65 -37.17 18.16
C LYS A 592 23.23 -37.57 17.79
N THR A 593 22.73 -37.05 16.65
CA THR A 593 21.38 -37.36 16.16
C THR A 593 21.24 -38.84 15.77
N TYR A 594 22.30 -39.41 15.19
CA TYR A 594 22.36 -40.85 14.84
C TYR A 594 22.22 -41.75 16.08
N LYS A 595 22.94 -41.46 17.16
CA LYS A 595 22.81 -42.16 18.44
C LYS A 595 21.39 -42.04 19.00
N ALA A 596 20.81 -40.83 18.96
CA ALA A 596 19.43 -40.62 19.40
C ALA A 596 18.42 -41.43 18.57
N ALA A 597 18.62 -41.51 17.26
CA ALA A 597 17.78 -42.30 16.36
C ALA A 597 17.94 -43.81 16.60
N GLN A 598 19.16 -44.29 16.92
CA GLN A 598 19.35 -45.70 17.31
C GLN A 598 18.57 -46.04 18.58
N VAL A 599 18.60 -45.19 19.61
CA VAL A 599 17.81 -45.39 20.84
C VAL A 599 16.31 -45.34 20.54
N ALA A 600 15.85 -44.52 19.61
CA ALA A 600 14.45 -44.48 19.19
C ALA A 600 14.02 -45.77 18.46
N ILE A 601 14.91 -46.36 17.66
CA ILE A 601 14.65 -47.68 17.01
C ILE A 601 14.51 -48.78 18.08
N GLU A 602 15.36 -48.80 19.10
CA GLU A 602 15.27 -49.74 20.20
C GLU A 602 13.95 -49.63 20.97
N ARG A 603 13.35 -48.42 20.96
CA ARG A 603 12.00 -48.14 21.52
C ARG A 603 10.85 -48.46 20.56
N GLY A 604 11.14 -48.97 19.36
CA GLY A 604 10.12 -49.35 18.37
C GLY A 604 9.66 -48.28 17.39
N GLU A 605 10.34 -47.15 17.32
CA GLU A 605 10.01 -46.04 16.39
C GLU A 605 10.51 -46.35 14.97
N ARG A 606 9.62 -46.81 14.09
CA ARG A 606 9.95 -47.21 12.71
C ARG A 606 10.47 -46.06 11.82
N SER A 607 10.08 -44.82 12.07
CA SER A 607 10.53 -43.65 11.32
C SER A 607 12.04 -43.39 11.47
N ALA A 608 12.61 -43.70 12.63
CA ALA A 608 14.03 -43.55 12.92
C ALA A 608 14.91 -44.52 12.09
N THR A 609 14.40 -45.69 11.71
CA THR A 609 15.15 -46.66 10.89
C THR A 609 15.55 -46.11 9.52
N ARG A 610 14.65 -45.37 8.87
CA ARG A 610 14.94 -44.75 7.57
C ARG A 610 16.00 -43.66 7.71
N TRP A 611 15.91 -42.85 8.76
CA TRP A 611 16.87 -41.81 9.04
C TRP A 611 18.28 -42.37 9.26
N VAL A 612 18.42 -43.39 10.07
CA VAL A 612 19.69 -44.10 10.34
C VAL A 612 20.30 -44.68 9.04
N LYS A 613 19.46 -45.30 8.19
CA LYS A 613 19.90 -45.87 6.91
C LYS A 613 20.44 -44.78 5.95
N VAL A 614 19.87 -43.60 5.94
CA VAL A 614 20.28 -42.48 5.07
C VAL A 614 21.56 -41.81 5.61
N HIS A 615 21.60 -41.52 6.89
CA HIS A 615 22.69 -40.69 7.46
C HIS A 615 23.89 -41.49 7.95
N GLY A 616 23.78 -42.79 8.13
CA GLY A 616 24.94 -43.65 8.48
C GLY A 616 26.08 -43.56 7.47
N PRO A 617 25.86 -43.74 6.16
CA PRO A 617 26.87 -43.56 5.13
C PRO A 617 27.47 -42.15 5.10
N GLN A 618 26.65 -41.14 5.36
CA GLN A 618 27.10 -39.74 5.40
C GLN A 618 28.09 -39.48 6.54
N ILE A 619 27.81 -40.00 7.75
CA ILE A 619 28.72 -39.89 8.90
C ILE A 619 30.05 -40.59 8.61
N LYS A 620 30.02 -41.76 7.98
CA LYS A 620 31.21 -42.47 7.58
C LYS A 620 32.05 -41.67 6.60
N LYS A 621 31.43 -41.11 5.57
CA LYS A 621 32.08 -40.24 4.57
C LYS A 621 32.74 -39.02 5.20
N LEU A 622 32.05 -38.32 6.12
CA LEU A 622 32.62 -37.19 6.85
C LEU A 622 33.83 -37.60 7.70
N GLY A 623 33.79 -38.80 8.32
CA GLY A 623 34.94 -39.37 9.05
C GLY A 623 36.12 -39.65 8.14
N GLU A 624 35.90 -40.23 6.96
CA GLU A 624 36.92 -40.52 5.96
C GLU A 624 37.57 -39.21 5.43
N LEU A 625 36.77 -38.22 5.13
CA LEU A 625 37.26 -36.89 4.73
C LEU A 625 38.13 -36.22 5.80
N LEU A 626 37.71 -36.28 7.05
CA LEU A 626 38.50 -35.76 8.17
C LEU A 626 39.80 -36.54 8.34
N SER A 627 39.80 -37.84 8.15
CA SER A 627 41.04 -38.64 8.21
C SER A 627 42.05 -38.25 7.14
N ILE A 628 41.58 -37.95 5.92
CA ILE A 628 42.43 -37.47 4.81
C ILE A 628 42.93 -36.02 5.09
N LEU A 629 42.05 -35.15 5.56
CA LEU A 629 42.41 -33.77 5.89
C LEU A 629 43.40 -33.66 7.01
N ASN A 630 43.40 -34.61 7.94
CA ASN A 630 44.35 -34.68 9.10
C ASN A 630 45.54 -35.62 8.89
N ASP A 631 45.64 -36.31 7.75
CA ASP A 631 46.75 -37.23 7.50
C ASP A 631 48.08 -36.45 7.30
N PRO A 632 49.08 -36.64 8.19
CA PRO A 632 50.37 -35.93 8.09
C PRO A 632 51.17 -36.35 6.85
N LYS A 633 50.82 -37.45 6.18
CA LYS A 633 51.51 -37.88 4.95
C LYS A 633 51.08 -37.12 3.72
N ILE A 634 49.94 -36.44 3.76
CA ILE A 634 49.44 -35.63 2.65
C ILE A 634 49.94 -34.20 2.86
N PRO A 635 50.70 -33.61 1.90
CA PRO A 635 51.16 -32.21 2.00
C PRO A 635 50.04 -31.22 2.10
N ASP A 636 50.21 -30.14 2.86
CA ASP A 636 49.27 -29.02 2.83
C ASP A 636 49.25 -28.38 1.43
N GLY A 637 48.07 -27.94 0.98
CA GLY A 637 47.86 -27.45 -0.38
C GLY A 637 47.41 -28.54 -1.38
N SER A 638 47.44 -29.83 -0.98
CA SER A 638 46.96 -30.90 -1.87
C SER A 638 45.46 -30.83 -2.14
N PRO A 639 45.01 -30.84 -3.42
CA PRO A 639 43.59 -30.85 -3.74
C PRO A 639 42.97 -32.21 -3.43
N ILE A 640 41.75 -32.21 -2.85
CA ILE A 640 40.99 -33.38 -2.52
C ILE A 640 39.64 -33.31 -3.25
N GLU A 641 39.42 -34.25 -4.20
CA GLU A 641 38.16 -34.36 -4.93
C GLU A 641 37.28 -35.41 -4.33
N ILE A 642 35.96 -35.15 -4.32
CA ILE A 642 34.98 -36.13 -3.92
C ILE A 642 34.53 -36.91 -5.17
N SER A 643 34.92 -38.17 -5.28
CA SER A 643 34.42 -39.08 -6.28
C SER A 643 33.57 -40.19 -5.59
N GLY A 644 32.43 -40.51 -6.15
CA GLY A 644 31.62 -41.60 -5.63
C GLY A 644 30.12 -41.44 -5.73
N THR A 645 29.37 -42.34 -5.11
CA THR A 645 27.91 -42.37 -5.13
C THR A 645 27.29 -41.13 -4.49
N ASP A 646 26.31 -40.58 -5.18
CA ASP A 646 25.50 -39.48 -4.66
C ASP A 646 24.65 -39.98 -3.45
N PHE A 647 24.91 -39.43 -2.28
CA PHE A 647 24.19 -39.75 -1.04
C PHE A 647 23.04 -38.77 -0.78
N SER A 648 22.65 -37.92 -1.77
CA SER A 648 21.58 -36.97 -1.58
C SER A 648 20.27 -37.69 -1.26
N HIS A 649 19.53 -37.15 -0.30
CA HIS A 649 18.23 -37.73 0.11
C HIS A 649 17.22 -37.68 -1.03
N GLU A 650 17.26 -36.66 -1.86
CA GLU A 650 16.37 -36.49 -3.02
C GLU A 650 16.65 -37.55 -4.08
N GLN A 651 17.91 -37.81 -4.41
CA GLN A 651 18.29 -38.80 -5.40
C GLN A 651 17.93 -40.24 -4.90
N THR A 652 18.09 -40.47 -3.62
CA THR A 652 17.69 -41.74 -3.00
C THR A 652 16.18 -41.92 -3.07
N LEU A 653 15.39 -40.87 -2.77
CA LEU A 653 13.93 -40.90 -2.89
C LEU A 653 13.46 -41.11 -4.34
N ILE A 654 14.08 -40.46 -5.31
CA ILE A 654 13.77 -40.62 -6.73
C ILE A 654 14.07 -42.05 -7.15
N ASN A 655 15.24 -42.58 -6.80
CA ASN A 655 15.63 -43.95 -7.13
C ASN A 655 14.72 -45.00 -6.49
N ASP A 656 14.31 -44.81 -5.25
CA ASP A 656 13.36 -45.70 -4.57
C ASP A 656 11.98 -45.65 -5.24
N LYS A 657 11.47 -44.47 -5.59
CA LYS A 657 10.20 -44.34 -6.31
C LYS A 657 10.24 -44.89 -7.73
N VAL A 658 11.37 -44.71 -8.44
CA VAL A 658 11.57 -45.33 -9.76
C VAL A 658 11.59 -46.85 -9.68
N LYS A 659 12.22 -47.42 -8.63
CA LYS A 659 12.20 -48.84 -8.37
C LYS A 659 10.79 -49.36 -8.00
N GLU A 660 10.07 -48.63 -7.12
CA GLU A 660 8.69 -48.97 -6.74
C GLU A 660 7.73 -48.93 -7.94
N ALA A 661 7.92 -47.94 -8.85
CA ALA A 661 7.10 -47.81 -10.06
C ALA A 661 7.45 -48.77 -11.18
N GLY A 662 8.50 -49.60 -11.03
CA GLY A 662 8.96 -50.52 -12.05
C GLY A 662 9.50 -49.87 -13.31
N ILE A 663 9.81 -48.58 -13.27
CA ILE A 663 10.28 -47.78 -14.39
C ILE A 663 11.79 -48.04 -14.57
N LYS A 664 12.17 -48.56 -15.71
CA LYS A 664 13.59 -48.61 -16.11
C LYS A 664 13.98 -47.28 -16.70
N LEU A 665 14.90 -46.54 -16.03
CA LEU A 665 15.56 -45.39 -16.64
C LEU A 665 16.35 -45.86 -17.84
N VAL A 666 16.00 -45.41 -19.01
CA VAL A 666 16.69 -45.76 -20.26
C VAL A 666 17.91 -44.84 -20.39
N ASP A 667 19.07 -45.47 -20.55
CA ASP A 667 20.30 -44.75 -20.80
C ASP A 667 20.27 -44.12 -22.21
N ARG A 668 20.33 -42.79 -22.27
CA ARG A 668 20.27 -42.03 -23.52
C ARG A 668 21.35 -42.44 -24.50
N SER A 669 22.54 -42.76 -24.03
CA SER A 669 23.65 -43.23 -24.84
C SER A 669 23.33 -44.54 -25.54
N LYS A 670 22.58 -45.44 -24.90
CA LYS A 670 22.13 -46.69 -25.50
C LYS A 670 21.05 -46.49 -26.54
N LEU A 671 20.17 -45.51 -26.35
CA LEU A 671 19.13 -45.14 -27.34
C LEU A 671 19.74 -44.62 -28.63
N VAL A 672 20.82 -43.83 -28.55
CA VAL A 672 21.56 -43.36 -29.75
C VAL A 672 22.18 -44.49 -30.53
N ILE A 673 22.77 -45.46 -29.82
CA ILE A 673 23.40 -46.66 -30.45
C ILE A 673 22.34 -47.54 -31.09
N GLU A 674 21.18 -47.67 -30.52
CA GLU A 674 20.14 -48.61 -30.96
C GLU A 674 19.19 -47.99 -32.02
N TYR A 675 18.92 -46.66 -31.96
CA TYR A 675 17.89 -46.01 -32.77
C TYR A 675 18.37 -44.77 -33.53
N GLY A 676 19.65 -44.37 -33.41
CA GLY A 676 20.22 -43.19 -34.07
C GLY A 676 19.89 -41.86 -33.41
N GLU A 677 20.55 -40.78 -33.86
CA GLU A 677 20.39 -39.42 -33.32
C GLU A 677 19.03 -38.82 -33.64
N ASP A 678 18.36 -39.23 -34.71
CA ASP A 678 17.03 -38.72 -35.11
C ASP A 678 15.94 -39.02 -34.07
N LEU A 679 16.01 -40.12 -33.31
CA LEU A 679 15.08 -40.44 -32.25
C LEU A 679 15.24 -39.46 -31.07
N LEU A 680 16.46 -39.01 -30.77
CA LEU A 680 16.69 -38.04 -29.70
C LEU A 680 16.16 -36.67 -30.11
N ALA A 681 16.25 -36.27 -31.37
CA ALA A 681 15.64 -35.04 -31.85
C ALA A 681 14.12 -35.05 -31.71
N CYS A 682 13.48 -36.16 -32.11
CA CYS A 682 12.02 -36.35 -31.87
C CYS A 682 11.62 -36.36 -30.38
N LEU A 683 12.43 -36.95 -29.52
CA LEU A 683 12.16 -36.93 -28.05
C LEU A 683 12.37 -35.55 -27.42
N ASP A 684 13.29 -34.74 -27.96
CA ASP A 684 13.51 -33.38 -27.50
C ASP A 684 12.41 -32.44 -28.03
N GLU A 685 11.85 -32.66 -29.22
CA GLU A 685 10.66 -31.97 -29.73
C GLU A 685 9.41 -32.25 -28.87
N LEU A 686 9.22 -33.49 -28.43
CA LEU A 686 8.11 -33.87 -27.55
C LEU A 686 8.19 -33.27 -26.14
N ARG A 687 9.36 -32.84 -25.72
CA ARG A 687 9.55 -32.17 -24.43
C ARG A 687 9.01 -30.73 -24.39
N GLY A 688 8.70 -30.13 -25.53
CA GLY A 688 8.35 -28.71 -25.63
C GLY A 688 9.54 -27.77 -25.40
N PRO A 689 9.42 -26.48 -25.71
CA PRO A 689 10.51 -25.51 -25.53
C PRO A 689 10.90 -25.46 -24.05
N ARG A 690 12.19 -25.59 -23.78
CA ARG A 690 12.74 -25.28 -22.45
C ARG A 690 12.42 -23.82 -22.19
N ASN A 691 11.65 -23.54 -21.16
CA ASN A 691 11.56 -22.17 -20.64
C ASN A 691 12.95 -21.79 -20.14
N GLU A 692 13.67 -21.01 -20.94
CA GLU A 692 14.88 -20.30 -20.58
C GLU A 692 14.59 -19.21 -19.55
#